data_45586330ed055b957193fe7b12abc7cd
#
_entry.id   45586330ed055b957193fe7b12abc7cd
#
_cell.length_a   1.000
_cell.length_b   1.000
_cell.length_c   1.000
_cell.angle_alpha   90.00
_cell.angle_beta   90.00
_cell.angle_gamma   90.00
#
_symmetry.space_group_name_H-M   'P 1'
#
loop_
_entity.id
_entity.type
_entity.pdbx_description
1 polymer ?
#
loop_
_entity_poly.entity_id
_entity_poly.type
_entity_poly.pdbx_seq_one_letter_code
_entity_poly.pdbx_strand_id
1 'polypeptide(L)'
;MTRNLQGLDRRAFLKTSAAGAAGLWVGFHLHEPLEALAAGETGTAPVALNAWVHVGTDDLVTIFIDKSEMGQSILTGLAMIAAEELDCNWKKVRTEFAPADKAYVNPWFGVQGTGASSATRTSWDPLRKAGAAARMMLLEAAAQKWGVDKSECRAESGTVLHAATGRRASYGSLAQAAAKLPIPSDVPLKDPKQYRIVGKPTKRLDTPLKVNGSAQYGIDVRQPGMLYAIVARCPVFGGKVASFDAAKAKATPGVKHVIQISNGVAIVADNTWTAMEGRHALEVKWDEGPNVSASSGSISKLFAERAAKPGYVARKEGDAEAALGHAAKKIEAVYEVPFLAHATMEPQNCTAHVRADRCDVWAPTQAQTSAQATAAEAAGLKPEAVFIHTTFLGGGFGRRFEADFVREAVEISKAIGSPVKVTWSREDDLQHDYYRPASYARFAAGLDADGWPVAWINRIACPSIMARFGPLKDNFDSRSVEICDSIPYDIPNILVDYQVADPGIPVGFWRSVGASQNGFFLESFIDEVATAGKKDPYELRRRLLAKSPRHLAVLETAAQKAGWGAPLPTGHFRGIATVTSYFGFVAQVVEISVDRGKRELKVLRVVCALDCGRAVNPSSLEAQVQSSVVYGLTAALRSAITIDRGRVQQTNFNDYPVLRIHEMPAVDVHIMPSQLPPTGAGEFTVPPVAPALCNAIFAATGRRVRRLPIRAEDLA
;
A
#
# COMPACT_ATOMS: atom_id res chain seq x y z
N MET A 1 -20.03 8.91 -27.06
CA MET A 1 -20.96 7.90 -26.50
C MET A 1 -20.15 6.83 -25.81
N THR A 2 -19.91 7.00 -24.53
CA THR A 2 -19.28 6.00 -23.65
C THR A 2 -20.36 4.99 -23.26
N ARG A 3 -20.34 3.80 -23.86
CA ARG A 3 -21.15 2.67 -23.37
C ARG A 3 -20.62 2.29 -21.98
N ASN A 4 -21.45 2.49 -20.99
CA ASN A 4 -21.26 1.98 -19.63
C ASN A 4 -21.20 0.44 -19.67
N LEU A 5 -20.02 -0.14 -19.54
CA LEU A 5 -19.82 -1.59 -19.32
C LEU A 5 -19.99 -1.97 -17.84
N GLN A 6 -20.66 -1.12 -17.06
CA GLN A 6 -20.97 -1.37 -15.66
C GLN A 6 -22.08 -2.41 -15.54
N GLY A 7 -21.76 -3.58 -14.98
CA GLY A 7 -22.75 -4.62 -14.66
C GLY A 7 -22.64 -5.93 -15.44
N LEU A 8 -21.54 -6.18 -16.14
CA LEU A 8 -21.34 -7.44 -16.85
C LEU A 8 -20.76 -8.50 -15.91
N ASP A 9 -21.43 -9.66 -15.82
CA ASP A 9 -20.86 -10.84 -15.20
C ASP A 9 -19.65 -11.37 -16.01
N ARG A 10 -18.87 -12.29 -15.45
CA ARG A 10 -17.69 -12.90 -16.11
C ARG A 10 -18.05 -13.46 -17.49
N ARG A 11 -19.20 -14.10 -17.62
CA ARG A 11 -19.69 -14.69 -18.87
C ARG A 11 -20.24 -13.61 -19.81
N ALA A 12 -20.90 -12.58 -19.27
CA ALA A 12 -21.35 -11.40 -20.00
C ALA A 12 -20.17 -10.49 -20.37
N PHE A 13 -19.17 -10.29 -19.49
CA PHE A 13 -17.91 -9.62 -19.80
C PHE A 13 -17.21 -10.30 -20.99
N LEU A 14 -17.03 -11.63 -20.93
CA LEU A 14 -16.40 -12.39 -22.02
C LEU A 14 -17.29 -12.49 -23.26
N LYS A 15 -18.62 -12.64 -23.12
CA LYS A 15 -19.55 -12.65 -24.26
C LYS A 15 -19.76 -11.28 -24.88
N THR A 16 -19.85 -10.22 -24.09
CA THR A 16 -19.99 -8.85 -24.57
C THR A 16 -18.67 -8.34 -25.12
N SER A 17 -17.54 -8.75 -24.54
CA SER A 17 -16.20 -8.53 -25.07
C SER A 17 -15.98 -9.30 -26.39
N ALA A 18 -16.46 -10.54 -26.47
CA ALA A 18 -16.35 -11.36 -27.70
C ALA A 18 -17.39 -10.99 -28.78
N ALA A 19 -18.59 -10.51 -28.39
CA ALA A 19 -19.68 -10.22 -29.34
C ALA A 19 -19.85 -8.73 -29.68
N GLY A 20 -19.29 -7.82 -28.88
CA GLY A 20 -19.49 -6.37 -29.03
C GLY A 20 -18.21 -5.54 -29.30
N ALA A 21 -17.02 -6.09 -29.06
CA ALA A 21 -15.76 -5.45 -29.39
C ALA A 21 -14.92 -6.40 -30.26
N ALA A 22 -15.06 -6.29 -31.56
CA ALA A 22 -14.19 -7.00 -32.50
C ALA A 22 -12.75 -6.53 -32.28
N GLY A 23 -11.83 -7.46 -31.98
CA GLY A 23 -10.43 -7.11 -31.70
C GLY A 23 -9.59 -8.31 -31.27
N LEU A 24 -8.32 -8.07 -31.02
CA LEU A 24 -7.36 -9.03 -30.51
C LEU A 24 -7.35 -9.00 -28.97
N TRP A 25 -7.63 -10.14 -28.35
CA TRP A 25 -7.53 -10.34 -26.89
C TRP A 25 -6.32 -11.22 -26.58
N VAL A 26 -5.46 -10.79 -25.69
CA VAL A 26 -4.30 -11.56 -25.25
C VAL A 26 -4.31 -11.72 -23.74
N GLY A 27 -4.27 -12.97 -23.29
CA GLY A 27 -4.21 -13.33 -21.89
C GLY A 27 -3.36 -14.58 -21.65
N PHE A 28 -2.87 -14.77 -20.45
CA PHE A 28 -2.10 -15.92 -20.03
C PHE A 28 -2.60 -16.45 -18.68
N HIS A 29 -2.48 -17.79 -18.48
CA HIS A 29 -2.54 -18.35 -17.13
C HIS A 29 -1.22 -18.08 -16.42
N LEU A 30 -1.23 -17.36 -15.33
CA LEU A 30 -0.03 -17.03 -14.56
C LEU A 30 0.43 -18.14 -13.62
N HIS A 31 -0.42 -19.14 -13.32
CA HIS A 31 -0.07 -20.33 -12.51
C HIS A 31 -0.99 -21.48 -12.85
N GLU A 32 -0.46 -22.55 -13.41
CA GLU A 32 -0.97 -23.88 -13.12
C GLU A 32 -0.30 -24.35 -11.82
N PRO A 33 -1.05 -24.87 -10.84
CA PRO A 33 -0.44 -25.66 -9.77
C PRO A 33 0.21 -26.88 -10.41
N LEU A 34 1.47 -27.16 -10.12
CA LEU A 34 2.21 -28.35 -10.59
C LEU A 34 1.50 -29.69 -10.28
N GLU A 35 0.48 -29.70 -9.44
CA GLU A 35 -0.32 -30.88 -9.09
C GLU A 35 -1.44 -31.22 -10.08
N ALA A 36 -1.87 -30.29 -10.93
CA ALA A 36 -2.91 -30.58 -11.95
C ALA A 36 -2.39 -31.33 -13.19
N LEU A 37 -1.08 -31.35 -13.41
CA LEU A 37 -0.44 -32.10 -14.50
C LEU A 37 -0.31 -33.62 -14.22
N ALA A 38 -0.57 -34.05 -13.00
CA ALA A 38 -0.50 -35.47 -12.61
C ALA A 38 -1.84 -36.24 -12.69
N ALA A 39 -2.97 -35.54 -12.85
CA ALA A 39 -4.27 -36.15 -13.04
C ALA A 39 -4.74 -35.91 -14.48
N GLY A 40 -4.58 -36.93 -15.30
CA GLY A 40 -5.02 -36.92 -16.70
C GLY A 40 -6.55 -36.85 -16.86
N GLU A 41 -7.14 -35.70 -16.68
CA GLU A 41 -8.54 -35.42 -17.02
C GLU A 41 -8.63 -34.63 -18.32
N THR A 42 -8.93 -35.36 -19.40
CA THR A 42 -9.35 -34.80 -20.69
C THR A 42 -10.79 -34.31 -20.61
N GLY A 43 -10.99 -33.12 -20.10
CA GLY A 43 -12.29 -32.46 -20.11
C GLY A 43 -12.17 -31.10 -20.80
N THR A 44 -12.73 -30.95 -22.01
CA THR A 44 -12.81 -29.71 -22.78
C THR A 44 -13.78 -28.71 -22.13
N ALA A 45 -13.39 -28.12 -21.01
CA ALA A 45 -14.02 -26.90 -20.53
C ALA A 45 -13.38 -25.69 -21.29
N PRO A 46 -14.15 -24.71 -21.78
CA PRO A 46 -13.55 -23.56 -22.43
C PRO A 46 -12.65 -22.82 -21.45
N VAL A 47 -11.35 -22.82 -21.73
CA VAL A 47 -10.32 -22.08 -20.98
C VAL A 47 -10.70 -20.61 -20.98
N ALA A 48 -11.02 -20.06 -19.81
CA ALA A 48 -11.34 -18.66 -19.68
C ALA A 48 -10.04 -17.85 -19.89
N LEU A 49 -9.94 -17.16 -21.02
CA LEU A 49 -8.87 -16.23 -21.33
C LEU A 49 -8.93 -15.04 -20.36
N ASN A 50 -7.97 -14.94 -19.46
CA ASN A 50 -7.81 -13.77 -18.60
C ASN A 50 -7.06 -12.71 -19.39
N ALA A 51 -7.79 -11.71 -19.87
CA ALA A 51 -7.25 -10.70 -20.75
C ALA A 51 -6.40 -9.69 -20.01
N TRP A 52 -5.17 -9.51 -20.47
CA TRP A 52 -4.27 -8.42 -20.03
C TRP A 52 -4.26 -7.27 -21.05
N VAL A 53 -4.42 -7.58 -22.32
CA VAL A 53 -4.35 -6.62 -23.43
C VAL A 53 -5.49 -6.89 -24.40
N HIS A 54 -6.21 -5.86 -24.77
CA HIS A 54 -7.16 -5.85 -25.88
C HIS A 54 -6.79 -4.78 -26.90
N VAL A 55 -6.68 -5.16 -28.17
CA VAL A 55 -6.49 -4.24 -29.28
C VAL A 55 -7.80 -4.20 -30.08
N GLY A 56 -8.50 -3.07 -30.01
CA GLY A 56 -9.75 -2.83 -30.73
C GLY A 56 -9.53 -2.57 -32.21
N THR A 57 -10.57 -2.79 -33.00
CA THR A 57 -10.58 -2.44 -34.45
C THR A 57 -10.52 -0.93 -34.72
N ASP A 58 -10.74 -0.12 -33.69
CA ASP A 58 -10.62 1.35 -33.67
C ASP A 58 -9.19 1.83 -33.30
N ASP A 59 -8.23 0.91 -33.26
CA ASP A 59 -6.85 1.13 -32.84
C ASP A 59 -6.67 1.47 -31.36
N LEU A 60 -7.71 1.42 -30.54
CA LEU A 60 -7.57 1.63 -29.11
C LEU A 60 -6.96 0.38 -28.46
N VAL A 61 -6.05 0.61 -27.53
CA VAL A 61 -5.42 -0.45 -26.76
C VAL A 61 -5.89 -0.33 -25.31
N THR A 62 -6.66 -1.32 -24.85
CA THR A 62 -7.09 -1.41 -23.45
C THR A 62 -6.18 -2.37 -22.69
N ILE A 63 -5.61 -1.90 -21.61
CA ILE A 63 -4.79 -2.69 -20.70
C ILE A 63 -5.57 -2.90 -19.43
N PHE A 64 -5.81 -4.17 -19.06
CA PHE A 64 -6.53 -4.55 -17.86
C PHE A 64 -5.57 -4.58 -16.68
N ILE A 65 -5.91 -3.81 -15.65
CA ILE A 65 -5.06 -3.62 -14.47
C ILE A 65 -5.68 -4.37 -13.29
N ASP A 66 -4.97 -5.36 -12.82
CA ASP A 66 -5.34 -6.22 -11.69
C ASP A 66 -5.10 -5.57 -10.31
N LYS A 67 -4.57 -4.36 -10.29
CA LYS A 67 -4.24 -3.60 -9.09
C LYS A 67 -5.16 -2.39 -8.93
N SER A 68 -5.44 -2.03 -7.68
CA SER A 68 -6.25 -0.87 -7.33
C SER A 68 -5.45 0.43 -7.44
N GLU A 69 -6.10 1.50 -7.91
CA GLU A 69 -5.53 2.86 -7.99
C GLU A 69 -6.01 3.68 -6.79
N MET A 70 -5.09 4.03 -5.91
CA MET A 70 -5.33 4.80 -4.69
C MET A 70 -4.50 6.10 -4.61
N GLY A 71 -4.00 6.57 -5.77
CA GLY A 71 -3.17 7.76 -5.89
C GLY A 71 -1.73 7.49 -6.29
N GLN A 72 -1.28 6.22 -6.27
CA GLN A 72 0.11 5.82 -6.52
C GLN A 72 0.48 5.72 -8.01
N SER A 73 -0.44 6.04 -8.95
CA SER A 73 -0.17 6.04 -10.40
C SER A 73 0.04 4.64 -11.01
N ILE A 74 -0.52 3.60 -10.39
CA ILE A 74 -0.30 2.22 -10.85
C ILE A 74 -0.96 1.95 -12.20
N LEU A 75 -2.12 2.55 -12.50
CA LEU A 75 -2.77 2.44 -13.80
C LEU A 75 -1.83 2.87 -14.93
N THR A 76 -1.16 3.99 -14.76
CA THR A 76 -0.21 4.50 -15.76
C THR A 76 1.06 3.65 -15.81
N GLY A 77 1.64 3.30 -14.66
CA GLY A 77 2.88 2.54 -14.59
C GLY A 77 2.76 1.16 -15.21
N LEU A 78 1.71 0.40 -14.88
CA LEU A 78 1.51 -0.93 -15.46
C LEU A 78 1.14 -0.86 -16.95
N ALA A 79 0.36 0.13 -17.37
CA ALA A 79 0.06 0.35 -18.78
C ALA A 79 1.33 0.65 -19.60
N MET A 80 2.28 1.43 -19.05
CA MET A 80 3.56 1.69 -19.73
C MET A 80 4.35 0.42 -20.01
N ILE A 81 4.32 -0.56 -19.09
CA ILE A 81 5.04 -1.83 -19.24
C ILE A 81 4.51 -2.63 -20.44
N ALA A 82 3.18 -2.82 -20.51
CA ALA A 82 2.56 -3.55 -21.61
C ALA A 82 2.68 -2.79 -22.95
N ALA A 83 2.45 -1.47 -22.93
CA ALA A 83 2.52 -0.61 -24.10
C ALA A 83 3.93 -0.55 -24.71
N GLU A 84 4.99 -0.61 -23.87
CA GLU A 84 6.38 -0.67 -24.33
C GLU A 84 6.61 -1.90 -25.22
N GLU A 85 6.25 -3.08 -24.73
CA GLU A 85 6.48 -4.33 -25.43
C GLU A 85 5.53 -4.48 -26.65
N LEU A 86 4.34 -3.94 -26.57
CA LEU A 86 3.38 -3.91 -27.67
C LEU A 86 3.80 -2.96 -28.81
N ASP A 87 4.65 -1.98 -28.54
CA ASP A 87 5.03 -0.91 -29.47
C ASP A 87 3.81 -0.10 -29.97
N CYS A 88 2.83 0.13 -29.12
CA CYS A 88 1.62 0.83 -29.49
C CYS A 88 1.75 2.36 -29.39
N ASN A 89 0.80 3.08 -29.96
CA ASN A 89 0.71 4.52 -29.79
C ASN A 89 0.17 4.83 -28.38
N TRP A 90 1.02 5.40 -27.51
CA TRP A 90 0.65 5.75 -26.13
C TRP A 90 -0.63 6.60 -26.03
N LYS A 91 -0.92 7.46 -27.00
CA LYS A 91 -2.12 8.29 -27.02
C LYS A 91 -3.42 7.50 -27.22
N LYS A 92 -3.31 6.25 -27.68
CA LYS A 92 -4.44 5.33 -27.89
C LYS A 92 -4.58 4.30 -26.77
N VAL A 93 -3.74 4.38 -25.73
CA VAL A 93 -3.80 3.48 -24.57
C VAL A 93 -4.90 3.92 -23.61
N ARG A 94 -5.67 2.94 -23.14
CA ARG A 94 -6.66 3.04 -22.07
C ARG A 94 -6.40 2.00 -21.00
N THR A 95 -6.93 2.21 -19.82
CA THR A 95 -6.88 1.24 -18.73
C THR A 95 -8.26 0.95 -18.19
N GLU A 96 -8.49 -0.31 -17.82
CA GLU A 96 -9.70 -0.75 -17.13
C GLU A 96 -9.27 -1.62 -15.93
N PHE A 97 -10.04 -1.61 -14.84
CA PHE A 97 -9.81 -2.52 -13.72
C PHE A 97 -10.20 -3.94 -14.12
N ALA A 98 -9.31 -4.89 -13.87
CA ALA A 98 -9.61 -6.29 -14.02
C ALA A 98 -10.67 -6.73 -12.99
N PRO A 99 -11.57 -7.69 -13.33
CA PRO A 99 -12.51 -8.26 -12.38
C PRO A 99 -11.79 -9.02 -11.26
N ALA A 100 -12.50 -9.29 -10.16
CA ALA A 100 -12.00 -10.20 -9.13
C ALA A 100 -11.93 -11.62 -9.70
N ASP A 101 -10.72 -12.14 -9.87
CA ASP A 101 -10.50 -13.48 -10.43
C ASP A 101 -9.16 -14.07 -9.96
N LYS A 102 -9.12 -15.41 -9.84
CA LYS A 102 -7.92 -16.18 -9.46
C LYS A 102 -6.73 -15.95 -10.40
N ALA A 103 -6.98 -15.61 -11.64
CA ALA A 103 -5.93 -15.33 -12.62
C ALA A 103 -5.14 -14.05 -12.35
N TYR A 104 -5.67 -13.18 -11.52
CA TYR A 104 -5.03 -11.92 -11.15
C TYR A 104 -4.46 -11.95 -9.73
N VAL A 105 -4.30 -13.15 -9.17
CA VAL A 105 -3.70 -13.32 -7.84
C VAL A 105 -2.29 -12.75 -7.81
N ASN A 106 -2.03 -11.90 -6.84
CA ASN A 106 -0.70 -11.44 -6.54
C ASN A 106 0.04 -12.55 -5.78
N PRO A 107 1.13 -13.12 -6.34
CA PRO A 107 1.82 -14.25 -5.73
C PRO A 107 2.43 -13.92 -4.36
N TRP A 108 2.58 -12.64 -4.03
CA TRP A 108 3.06 -12.19 -2.72
C TRP A 108 2.06 -12.41 -1.59
N PHE A 109 0.75 -12.36 -1.90
CA PHE A 109 -0.32 -12.46 -0.90
C PHE A 109 -1.18 -13.71 -1.04
N GLY A 110 -1.15 -14.39 -2.18
CA GLY A 110 -2.11 -15.45 -2.49
C GLY A 110 -3.53 -14.96 -2.81
N VAL A 111 -3.73 -13.64 -2.95
CA VAL A 111 -5.00 -12.99 -3.31
C VAL A 111 -4.76 -11.91 -4.36
N GLN A 112 -5.79 -11.54 -5.13
CA GLN A 112 -5.73 -10.33 -5.95
C GLN A 112 -5.73 -9.13 -5.02
N GLY A 113 -4.57 -8.48 -4.89
CA GLY A 113 -4.38 -7.40 -3.91
C GLY A 113 -3.26 -6.43 -4.29
N THR A 114 -3.30 -5.25 -3.69
CA THR A 114 -2.40 -4.13 -3.94
C THR A 114 -1.77 -3.65 -2.64
N GLY A 115 -0.49 -3.93 -2.45
CA GLY A 115 0.27 -3.59 -1.24
C GLY A 115 1.71 -4.11 -1.30
N ALA A 116 2.46 -3.94 -0.22
CA ALA A 116 3.85 -4.35 -0.04
C ALA A 116 4.77 -3.95 -1.20
N SER A 117 4.50 -2.82 -1.84
CA SER A 117 5.20 -2.33 -3.03
C SER A 117 5.37 -3.41 -4.13
N SER A 118 4.51 -4.43 -4.13
CA SER A 118 4.64 -5.62 -4.98
C SER A 118 4.08 -5.42 -6.39
N ALA A 119 3.17 -4.46 -6.59
CA ALA A 119 2.39 -4.32 -7.82
C ALA A 119 3.24 -4.26 -9.10
N THR A 120 4.22 -3.36 -9.16
CA THR A 120 5.11 -3.24 -10.33
C THR A 120 5.98 -4.48 -10.49
N ARG A 121 6.55 -4.99 -9.40
CA ARG A 121 7.45 -6.14 -9.40
C ARG A 121 6.76 -7.40 -9.92
N THR A 122 5.56 -7.71 -9.42
CA THR A 122 4.85 -8.94 -9.80
C THR A 122 4.17 -8.85 -11.17
N SER A 123 3.90 -7.64 -11.67
CA SER A 123 3.29 -7.43 -12.99
C SER A 123 4.32 -7.16 -14.09
N TRP A 124 5.63 -7.00 -13.76
CA TRP A 124 6.68 -6.64 -14.71
C TRP A 124 6.78 -7.64 -15.88
N ASP A 125 7.06 -8.90 -15.59
CA ASP A 125 7.21 -9.92 -16.62
C ASP A 125 5.88 -10.32 -17.27
N PRO A 126 4.77 -10.52 -16.52
CA PRO A 126 3.48 -10.84 -17.13
C PRO A 126 3.00 -9.80 -18.16
N LEU A 127 3.05 -8.51 -17.82
CA LEU A 127 2.61 -7.45 -18.72
C LEU A 127 3.54 -7.28 -19.93
N ARG A 128 4.85 -7.47 -19.74
CA ARG A 128 5.80 -7.49 -20.85
C ARG A 128 5.48 -8.61 -21.81
N LYS A 129 5.28 -9.85 -21.30
CA LYS A 129 4.95 -11.00 -22.14
C LYS A 129 3.62 -10.80 -22.86
N ALA A 130 2.60 -10.25 -22.21
CA ALA A 130 1.31 -9.97 -22.84
C ALA A 130 1.44 -8.95 -24.00
N GLY A 131 2.17 -7.85 -23.77
CA GLY A 131 2.44 -6.86 -24.82
C GLY A 131 3.23 -7.42 -25.99
N ALA A 132 4.29 -8.19 -25.71
CA ALA A 132 5.13 -8.81 -26.73
C ALA A 132 4.37 -9.87 -27.55
N ALA A 133 3.53 -10.70 -26.91
CA ALA A 133 2.70 -11.68 -27.59
C ALA A 133 1.70 -11.00 -28.53
N ALA A 134 1.01 -9.96 -28.07
CA ALA A 134 0.09 -9.18 -28.90
C ALA A 134 0.82 -8.58 -30.12
N ARG A 135 2.03 -8.02 -29.93
CA ARG A 135 2.85 -7.51 -31.03
C ARG A 135 3.19 -8.61 -32.05
N MET A 136 3.65 -9.79 -31.56
CA MET A 136 3.98 -10.91 -32.46
C MET A 136 2.79 -11.39 -33.28
N MET A 137 1.59 -11.48 -32.67
CA MET A 137 0.38 -11.88 -33.38
C MET A 137 -0.03 -10.84 -34.45
N LEU A 138 0.15 -9.56 -34.17
CA LEU A 138 -0.11 -8.48 -35.13
C LEU A 138 0.89 -8.48 -36.28
N LEU A 139 2.18 -8.73 -35.99
CA LEU A 139 3.22 -8.90 -37.04
C LEU A 139 2.91 -10.10 -37.94
N GLU A 140 2.55 -11.24 -37.35
CA GLU A 140 2.18 -12.44 -38.09
C GLU A 140 0.94 -12.22 -38.98
N ALA A 141 -0.10 -11.56 -38.44
CA ALA A 141 -1.30 -11.23 -39.22
C ALA A 141 -1.00 -10.31 -40.40
N ALA A 142 -0.07 -9.37 -40.26
CA ALA A 142 0.36 -8.50 -41.35
C ALA A 142 1.18 -9.27 -42.38
N ALA A 143 2.12 -10.13 -41.96
CA ALA A 143 2.93 -10.94 -42.84
C ALA A 143 2.07 -11.87 -43.71
N GLN A 144 1.11 -12.57 -43.09
CA GLN A 144 0.13 -13.40 -43.84
C GLN A 144 -0.70 -12.58 -44.81
N LYS A 145 -1.21 -11.40 -44.42
CA LYS A 145 -1.99 -10.51 -45.27
C LYS A 145 -1.21 -10.03 -46.50
N TRP A 146 0.11 -9.88 -46.36
CA TRP A 146 0.96 -9.35 -47.43
C TRP A 146 1.73 -10.42 -48.20
N GLY A 147 1.72 -11.68 -47.75
CA GLY A 147 2.47 -12.79 -48.36
C GLY A 147 4.00 -12.60 -48.23
N VAL A 148 4.46 -12.11 -47.09
CA VAL A 148 5.88 -11.82 -46.81
C VAL A 148 6.34 -12.55 -45.54
N ASP A 149 7.66 -12.67 -45.33
CA ASP A 149 8.17 -13.22 -44.07
C ASP A 149 7.95 -12.26 -42.91
N LYS A 150 7.59 -12.79 -41.73
CA LYS A 150 7.35 -12.00 -40.54
C LYS A 150 8.59 -11.19 -40.12
N SER A 151 9.79 -11.69 -40.36
CA SER A 151 11.05 -11.00 -40.05
C SER A 151 11.24 -9.70 -40.81
N GLU A 152 10.58 -9.55 -41.97
CA GLU A 152 10.58 -8.33 -42.78
C GLU A 152 9.60 -7.27 -42.25
N CYS A 153 8.71 -7.65 -41.30
CA CYS A 153 7.73 -6.78 -40.70
C CYS A 153 8.23 -6.22 -39.36
N ARG A 154 7.99 -4.92 -39.13
CA ARG A 154 8.29 -4.28 -37.85
C ARG A 154 7.09 -3.53 -37.31
N ALA A 155 6.95 -3.52 -36.00
CA ALA A 155 5.95 -2.72 -35.30
C ALA A 155 6.53 -1.36 -34.94
N GLU A 156 5.72 -0.30 -35.12
CA GLU A 156 6.10 1.05 -34.73
C GLU A 156 4.84 1.90 -34.44
N SER A 157 4.72 2.37 -33.18
CA SER A 157 3.65 3.28 -32.75
C SER A 157 2.23 2.84 -33.12
N GLY A 158 1.90 1.54 -32.97
CA GLY A 158 0.58 1.00 -33.27
C GLY A 158 0.34 0.68 -34.76
N THR A 159 1.40 0.59 -35.54
CA THR A 159 1.36 0.27 -36.98
C THR A 159 2.37 -0.81 -37.29
N VAL A 160 2.01 -1.78 -38.13
CA VAL A 160 2.96 -2.72 -38.71
C VAL A 160 3.44 -2.17 -40.05
N LEU A 161 4.75 -2.26 -40.30
CA LEU A 161 5.45 -1.74 -41.47
C LEU A 161 6.21 -2.88 -42.14
N HIS A 162 6.14 -2.96 -43.46
CA HIS A 162 7.05 -3.77 -44.28
C HIS A 162 7.94 -2.84 -45.11
N ALA A 163 9.21 -2.72 -44.74
CA ALA A 163 10.12 -1.70 -45.27
C ALA A 163 10.35 -1.85 -46.76
N ALA A 164 10.50 -3.08 -47.27
CA ALA A 164 10.84 -3.36 -48.67
C ALA A 164 9.73 -2.91 -49.66
N THR A 165 8.47 -2.96 -49.24
CA THR A 165 7.32 -2.57 -50.14
C THR A 165 6.64 -1.26 -49.69
N GLY A 166 7.05 -0.67 -48.58
CA GLY A 166 6.39 0.52 -48.01
C GLY A 166 4.98 0.28 -47.48
N ARG A 167 4.50 -0.97 -47.43
CA ARG A 167 3.16 -1.31 -46.90
C ARG A 167 3.03 -1.00 -45.45
N ARG A 168 1.85 -0.53 -45.04
CA ARG A 168 1.52 -0.19 -43.64
C ARG A 168 0.11 -0.71 -43.28
N ALA A 169 -0.07 -1.17 -42.07
CA ALA A 169 -1.36 -1.54 -41.51
C ALA A 169 -1.45 -1.13 -40.05
N SER A 170 -2.53 -0.47 -39.66
CA SER A 170 -2.76 -0.16 -38.24
C SER A 170 -3.10 -1.43 -37.45
N TYR A 171 -2.86 -1.42 -36.17
CA TYR A 171 -3.16 -2.55 -35.29
C TYR A 171 -4.64 -2.92 -35.33
N GLY A 172 -5.55 -1.94 -35.33
CA GLY A 172 -6.98 -2.19 -35.42
C GLY A 172 -7.38 -2.89 -36.70
N SER A 173 -6.74 -2.56 -37.86
CA SER A 173 -7.01 -3.22 -39.13
C SER A 173 -6.54 -4.68 -39.21
N LEU A 174 -5.66 -5.07 -38.29
CA LEU A 174 -5.06 -6.42 -38.15
C LEU A 174 -5.68 -7.22 -37.00
N ALA A 175 -6.35 -6.57 -36.08
CA ALA A 175 -6.77 -7.15 -34.81
C ALA A 175 -7.64 -8.41 -34.97
N GLN A 176 -8.60 -8.40 -35.91
CA GLN A 176 -9.46 -9.57 -36.16
C GLN A 176 -8.71 -10.75 -36.79
N ALA A 177 -7.75 -10.48 -37.67
CA ALA A 177 -6.90 -11.53 -38.23
C ALA A 177 -5.96 -12.10 -37.18
N ALA A 178 -5.32 -11.23 -36.40
CA ALA A 178 -4.46 -11.63 -35.29
C ALA A 178 -5.19 -12.47 -34.23
N ALA A 179 -6.44 -12.15 -33.91
CA ALA A 179 -7.25 -12.90 -32.94
C ALA A 179 -7.52 -14.37 -33.34
N LYS A 180 -7.32 -14.74 -34.60
CA LYS A 180 -7.43 -16.13 -35.07
C LYS A 180 -6.15 -16.94 -34.95
N LEU A 181 -5.05 -16.27 -34.62
CA LEU A 181 -3.73 -16.91 -34.47
C LEU A 181 -3.56 -17.50 -33.07
N PRO A 182 -2.80 -18.58 -32.91
CA PRO A 182 -2.44 -19.09 -31.59
C PRO A 182 -1.61 -18.07 -30.83
N ILE A 183 -1.82 -17.99 -29.51
CA ILE A 183 -0.98 -17.16 -28.63
C ILE A 183 0.42 -17.82 -28.56
N PRO A 184 1.50 -17.09 -28.89
CA PRO A 184 2.84 -17.65 -28.86
C PRO A 184 3.28 -17.97 -27.42
N SER A 185 3.88 -19.13 -27.22
CA SER A 185 4.42 -19.57 -25.92
C SER A 185 5.77 -18.95 -25.60
N ASP A 186 6.60 -18.75 -26.63
CA ASP A 186 7.90 -18.07 -26.53
C ASP A 186 7.80 -16.68 -27.15
N VAL A 187 8.04 -15.66 -26.34
CA VAL A 187 7.93 -14.26 -26.73
C VAL A 187 9.22 -13.50 -26.43
N PRO A 188 10.00 -13.12 -27.46
CA PRO A 188 11.18 -12.30 -27.26
C PRO A 188 10.79 -10.91 -26.78
N LEU A 189 11.36 -10.52 -25.63
CA LEU A 189 11.16 -9.21 -25.04
C LEU A 189 12.14 -8.19 -25.64
N LYS A 190 11.74 -6.92 -25.67
CA LYS A 190 12.60 -5.82 -26.11
C LYS A 190 13.86 -5.69 -25.24
N ASP A 191 14.98 -5.38 -25.88
CA ASP A 191 16.15 -4.89 -25.15
C ASP A 191 15.80 -3.56 -24.46
N PRO A 192 16.07 -3.42 -23.17
CA PRO A 192 15.85 -2.17 -22.45
C PRO A 192 16.47 -0.92 -23.07
N LYS A 193 17.52 -1.05 -23.87
CA LYS A 193 18.12 0.04 -24.65
C LYS A 193 17.17 0.61 -25.72
N GLN A 194 16.17 -0.17 -26.12
CA GLN A 194 15.18 0.19 -27.14
C GLN A 194 13.90 0.79 -26.55
N TYR A 195 13.82 0.94 -25.22
CA TYR A 195 12.63 1.47 -24.56
C TYR A 195 12.35 2.93 -24.95
N ARG A 196 11.11 3.19 -25.31
CA ARG A 196 10.61 4.51 -25.71
C ARG A 196 9.63 5.10 -24.73
N ILE A 197 8.93 4.25 -23.96
CA ILE A 197 7.88 4.61 -23.02
C ILE A 197 8.37 4.41 -21.58
N VAL A 198 8.85 3.21 -21.24
CA VAL A 198 9.38 2.90 -19.91
C VAL A 198 10.67 3.68 -19.66
N GLY A 199 10.76 4.27 -18.48
CA GLY A 199 11.90 5.12 -18.07
C GLY A 199 11.77 6.59 -18.50
N LYS A 200 10.66 6.97 -19.14
CA LYS A 200 10.40 8.35 -19.53
C LYS A 200 9.37 9.01 -18.61
N PRO A 201 9.55 10.28 -18.23
CA PRO A 201 8.54 11.04 -17.51
C PRO A 201 7.24 11.08 -18.33
N THR A 202 6.18 10.48 -17.81
CA THR A 202 4.91 10.34 -18.52
C THR A 202 3.77 10.82 -17.64
N LYS A 203 2.89 11.66 -18.21
CA LYS A 203 1.68 12.13 -17.52
C LYS A 203 0.74 10.97 -17.23
N ARG A 204 0.07 11.00 -16.09
CA ARG A 204 -0.87 9.98 -15.67
C ARG A 204 -2.08 9.91 -16.61
N LEU A 205 -2.49 8.69 -16.95
CA LEU A 205 -3.68 8.44 -17.79
C LEU A 205 -4.99 8.84 -17.07
N ASP A 206 -5.01 8.75 -15.75
CA ASP A 206 -6.19 8.98 -14.91
C ASP A 206 -6.35 10.44 -14.44
N THR A 207 -5.36 11.32 -14.62
CA THR A 207 -5.46 12.72 -14.22
C THR A 207 -6.65 13.45 -14.86
N PRO A 208 -6.92 13.32 -16.17
CA PRO A 208 -8.07 14.01 -16.78
C PRO A 208 -9.40 13.66 -16.11
N LEU A 209 -9.61 12.38 -15.76
CA LEU A 209 -10.82 11.93 -15.10
C LEU A 209 -10.98 12.52 -13.70
N LYS A 210 -9.86 12.65 -12.98
CA LYS A 210 -9.83 13.18 -11.60
C LYS A 210 -10.06 14.69 -11.53
N VAL A 211 -9.51 15.44 -12.48
CA VAL A 211 -9.62 16.91 -12.46
C VAL A 211 -10.92 17.44 -13.08
N ASN A 212 -11.62 16.64 -13.91
CA ASN A 212 -12.92 17.00 -14.48
C ASN A 212 -14.11 16.40 -13.71
N GLY A 213 -13.85 15.66 -12.62
CA GLY A 213 -14.89 15.05 -11.79
C GLY A 213 -15.54 13.78 -12.36
N SER A 214 -15.03 13.20 -13.45
CA SER A 214 -15.59 11.98 -14.03
C SER A 214 -14.99 10.69 -13.48
N ALA A 215 -13.93 10.76 -12.66
CA ALA A 215 -13.41 9.61 -11.94
C ALA A 215 -14.43 9.13 -10.90
N GLN A 216 -14.79 7.85 -10.95
CA GLN A 216 -15.77 7.27 -10.04
C GLN A 216 -15.07 6.63 -8.85
N TYR A 217 -15.19 7.26 -7.68
CA TYR A 217 -14.79 6.70 -6.39
C TYR A 217 -15.92 5.87 -5.79
N GLY A 218 -15.64 5.10 -4.75
CA GLY A 218 -16.67 4.30 -4.08
C GLY A 218 -17.83 5.15 -3.57
N ILE A 219 -17.52 6.31 -3.01
CA ILE A 219 -18.53 7.25 -2.47
C ILE A 219 -19.44 7.83 -3.57
N ASP A 220 -19.00 7.86 -4.84
CA ASP A 220 -19.75 8.42 -5.97
C ASP A 220 -20.74 7.42 -6.61
N VAL A 221 -20.60 6.12 -6.29
CA VAL A 221 -21.44 5.07 -6.88
C VAL A 221 -22.91 5.35 -6.63
N ARG A 222 -23.74 5.23 -7.67
CA ARG A 222 -25.19 5.34 -7.58
C ARG A 222 -25.85 4.19 -8.34
N GLN A 223 -26.87 3.59 -7.75
CA GLN A 223 -27.65 2.51 -8.34
C GLN A 223 -29.14 2.89 -8.30
N PRO A 224 -29.94 2.46 -9.27
CA PRO A 224 -31.38 2.67 -9.25
C PRO A 224 -32.00 2.09 -7.97
N GLY A 225 -32.84 2.88 -7.29
CA GLY A 225 -33.51 2.46 -6.05
C GLY A 225 -32.59 2.31 -4.81
N MET A 226 -31.37 2.81 -4.90
CA MET A 226 -30.37 2.70 -3.82
C MET A 226 -30.78 3.51 -2.61
N LEU A 227 -30.65 2.89 -1.41
CA LEU A 227 -30.74 3.53 -0.11
C LEU A 227 -29.35 3.79 0.46
N TYR A 228 -29.29 4.56 1.53
CA TYR A 228 -28.07 4.99 2.21
C TYR A 228 -28.08 4.51 3.65
N ALA A 229 -26.95 4.01 4.13
CA ALA A 229 -26.85 3.49 5.47
C ALA A 229 -25.64 4.05 6.23
N ILE A 230 -25.86 4.28 7.53
CA ILE A 230 -24.85 4.56 8.54
C ILE A 230 -24.97 3.50 9.64
N VAL A 231 -23.84 3.07 10.19
CA VAL A 231 -23.82 2.04 11.26
C VAL A 231 -23.43 2.70 12.59
N ALA A 232 -24.21 2.43 13.63
CA ALA A 232 -23.82 2.69 15.01
C ALA A 232 -23.02 1.48 15.53
N ARG A 233 -21.76 1.71 15.95
CA ARG A 233 -20.82 0.69 16.43
C ARG A 233 -20.51 0.91 17.91
N CYS A 234 -20.17 -0.17 18.62
CA CYS A 234 -19.70 -0.04 19.99
C CYS A 234 -18.41 0.79 20.03
N PRO A 235 -18.31 1.83 20.86
CA PRO A 235 -17.12 2.67 20.93
C PRO A 235 -15.92 1.95 21.57
N VAL A 236 -16.14 0.81 22.24
CA VAL A 236 -15.09 -0.05 22.82
C VAL A 236 -14.86 -1.25 21.91
N PHE A 237 -13.60 -1.50 21.53
CA PHE A 237 -13.26 -2.63 20.67
C PHE A 237 -13.60 -3.98 21.31
N GLY A 238 -14.26 -4.86 20.54
CA GLY A 238 -14.73 -6.15 21.02
C GLY A 238 -16.10 -6.09 21.71
N GLY A 239 -16.67 -4.91 21.92
CA GLY A 239 -18.01 -4.73 22.44
C GLY A 239 -19.10 -5.13 21.44
N LYS A 240 -20.32 -5.39 21.96
CA LYS A 240 -21.46 -5.90 21.20
C LYS A 240 -22.73 -5.13 21.54
N VAL A 241 -23.72 -5.21 20.66
CA VAL A 241 -25.07 -4.72 20.94
C VAL A 241 -25.73 -5.62 22.00
N ALA A 242 -26.02 -5.07 23.19
CA ALA A 242 -26.79 -5.77 24.20
C ALA A 242 -28.29 -5.62 23.93
N SER A 243 -28.76 -4.39 23.63
CA SER A 243 -30.13 -4.09 23.19
C SER A 243 -30.16 -2.71 22.54
N PHE A 244 -31.22 -2.39 21.81
CA PHE A 244 -31.41 -1.04 21.27
C PHE A 244 -32.91 -0.69 21.20
N ASP A 245 -33.22 0.60 21.33
CA ASP A 245 -34.53 1.15 21.04
C ASP A 245 -34.48 1.95 19.74
N ALA A 246 -35.26 1.48 18.76
CA ALA A 246 -35.34 2.08 17.44
C ALA A 246 -36.49 3.08 17.27
N ALA A 247 -37.33 3.30 18.29
CA ALA A 247 -38.56 4.07 18.13
C ALA A 247 -38.32 5.49 17.62
N LYS A 248 -37.41 6.23 18.26
CA LYS A 248 -37.04 7.60 17.85
C LYS A 248 -36.35 7.63 16.49
N ALA A 249 -35.42 6.69 16.23
CA ALA A 249 -34.74 6.61 14.96
C ALA A 249 -35.69 6.32 13.79
N LYS A 250 -36.66 5.41 13.98
CA LYS A 250 -37.71 5.12 13.00
C LYS A 250 -38.67 6.25 12.77
N ALA A 251 -38.87 7.11 13.76
CA ALA A 251 -39.71 8.29 13.64
C ALA A 251 -39.06 9.46 12.89
N THR A 252 -37.74 9.38 12.63
CA THR A 252 -37.01 10.39 11.83
C THR A 252 -37.51 10.32 10.37
N PRO A 253 -38.04 11.43 9.80
CA PRO A 253 -38.56 11.43 8.45
C PRO A 253 -37.52 11.01 7.42
N GLY A 254 -37.84 10.01 6.58
CA GLY A 254 -36.94 9.48 5.56
C GLY A 254 -36.13 8.28 6.01
N VAL A 255 -36.12 7.91 7.29
CA VAL A 255 -35.57 6.61 7.75
C VAL A 255 -36.51 5.49 7.32
N LYS A 256 -35.95 4.46 6.68
CA LYS A 256 -36.71 3.30 6.18
C LYS A 256 -36.54 2.06 7.03
N HIS A 257 -35.31 1.78 7.48
CA HIS A 257 -35.01 0.59 8.27
C HIS A 257 -34.03 0.92 9.40
N VAL A 258 -34.20 0.24 10.55
CA VAL A 258 -33.21 0.17 11.63
C VAL A 258 -33.04 -1.30 11.95
N ILE A 259 -31.85 -1.85 11.68
CA ILE A 259 -31.58 -3.28 11.73
C ILE A 259 -30.25 -3.56 12.45
N GLN A 260 -30.19 -4.64 13.22
CA GLN A 260 -28.93 -5.12 13.77
C GLN A 260 -28.18 -5.92 12.71
N ILE A 261 -26.89 -5.66 12.62
CA ILE A 261 -25.92 -6.42 11.82
C ILE A 261 -24.82 -6.99 12.72
N SER A 262 -23.88 -7.71 12.15
CA SER A 262 -22.86 -8.45 12.93
C SER A 262 -22.03 -7.56 13.87
N ASN A 263 -21.77 -6.30 13.51
CA ASN A 263 -20.89 -5.38 14.25
C ASN A 263 -21.57 -4.11 14.77
N GLY A 264 -22.92 -4.02 14.71
CA GLY A 264 -23.61 -2.82 15.16
C GLY A 264 -25.09 -2.76 14.78
N VAL A 265 -25.64 -1.55 14.78
CA VAL A 265 -27.02 -1.26 14.33
C VAL A 265 -26.95 -0.33 13.14
N ALA A 266 -27.50 -0.74 12.01
CA ALA A 266 -27.57 0.03 10.78
C ALA A 266 -28.88 0.85 10.71
N ILE A 267 -28.75 2.10 10.33
CA ILE A 267 -29.86 3.00 10.01
C ILE A 267 -29.84 3.23 8.50
N VAL A 268 -30.93 2.88 7.83
CA VAL A 268 -31.08 2.97 6.38
C VAL A 268 -32.12 4.03 6.04
N ALA A 269 -31.77 4.96 5.16
CA ALA A 269 -32.61 6.10 4.81
C ALA A 269 -32.52 6.48 3.32
N ASP A 270 -33.31 7.46 2.91
CA ASP A 270 -33.34 7.99 1.53
C ASP A 270 -32.05 8.73 1.14
N ASN A 271 -31.26 9.19 2.11
CA ASN A 271 -29.97 9.85 1.92
C ASN A 271 -29.11 9.72 3.18
N THR A 272 -27.79 10.00 3.02
CA THR A 272 -26.79 9.86 4.09
C THR A 272 -27.09 10.76 5.30
N TRP A 273 -27.53 12.01 5.08
CA TRP A 273 -27.83 12.94 6.19
C TRP A 273 -28.95 12.41 7.06
N THR A 274 -30.06 11.97 6.45
CA THR A 274 -31.18 11.38 7.17
C THR A 274 -30.78 10.12 7.96
N ALA A 275 -29.89 9.29 7.39
CA ALA A 275 -29.35 8.14 8.13
C ALA A 275 -28.51 8.57 9.34
N MET A 276 -27.75 9.66 9.24
CA MET A 276 -26.99 10.25 10.36
C MET A 276 -27.90 10.76 11.45
N GLU A 277 -28.95 11.51 11.10
CA GLU A 277 -29.97 12.01 12.08
C GLU A 277 -30.66 10.83 12.77
N GLY A 278 -31.04 9.80 12.02
CA GLY A 278 -31.60 8.58 12.59
C GLY A 278 -30.63 7.87 13.55
N ARG A 279 -29.31 7.87 13.26
CA ARG A 279 -28.28 7.35 14.18
C ARG A 279 -28.18 8.16 15.46
N HIS A 280 -28.27 9.49 15.39
CA HIS A 280 -28.27 10.36 16.58
C HIS A 280 -29.48 10.13 17.46
N ALA A 281 -30.62 9.77 16.87
CA ALA A 281 -31.86 9.47 17.60
C ALA A 281 -31.92 8.01 18.12
N LEU A 282 -31.01 7.15 17.73
CA LEU A 282 -30.96 5.75 18.13
C LEU A 282 -30.40 5.59 19.54
N GLU A 283 -31.10 4.86 20.39
CA GLU A 283 -30.63 4.48 21.73
C GLU A 283 -30.11 3.05 21.74
N VAL A 284 -28.77 2.86 21.96
CA VAL A 284 -28.14 1.55 22.01
C VAL A 284 -27.52 1.33 23.38
N LYS A 285 -27.81 0.17 23.97
CA LYS A 285 -27.08 -0.35 25.13
C LYS A 285 -26.01 -1.32 24.64
N TRP A 286 -24.77 -1.03 24.99
CA TRP A 286 -23.64 -1.82 24.63
C TRP A 286 -23.22 -2.75 25.75
N ASP A 287 -22.85 -3.99 25.42
CA ASP A 287 -21.94 -4.80 26.21
C ASP A 287 -20.53 -4.43 25.74
N GLU A 288 -19.81 -3.67 26.54
CA GLU A 288 -18.52 -3.10 26.18
C GLU A 288 -17.38 -4.12 26.20
N GLY A 289 -17.59 -5.31 26.77
CA GLY A 289 -16.64 -6.39 26.78
C GLY A 289 -15.39 -6.13 27.63
N PRO A 290 -14.31 -6.94 27.44
CA PRO A 290 -13.16 -6.93 28.35
C PRO A 290 -12.22 -5.72 28.20
N ASN A 291 -12.28 -5.01 27.07
CA ASN A 291 -11.33 -3.93 26.76
C ASN A 291 -11.72 -2.57 27.36
N VAL A 292 -12.82 -2.50 28.13
CA VAL A 292 -13.34 -1.27 28.71
C VAL A 292 -12.36 -0.54 29.64
N SER A 293 -11.40 -1.26 30.22
CA SER A 293 -10.35 -0.70 31.11
C SER A 293 -9.05 -0.32 30.37
N ALA A 294 -8.95 -0.60 29.06
CA ALA A 294 -7.73 -0.31 28.31
C ALA A 294 -7.48 1.19 28.21
N SER A 295 -6.22 1.59 28.39
CA SER A 295 -5.75 2.97 28.21
C SER A 295 -4.38 2.98 27.56
N SER A 296 -4.01 4.08 26.90
CA SER A 296 -2.66 4.22 26.35
C SER A 296 -1.57 3.97 27.36
N GLY A 297 -1.78 4.38 28.62
CA GLY A 297 -0.83 4.13 29.72
C GLY A 297 -0.71 2.65 30.11
N SER A 298 -1.84 1.93 30.22
CA SER A 298 -1.83 0.50 30.52
C SER A 298 -1.21 -0.31 29.36
N ILE A 299 -1.43 0.10 28.12
CA ILE A 299 -0.86 -0.52 26.93
C ILE A 299 0.66 -0.34 26.87
N SER A 300 1.15 0.89 27.12
CA SER A 300 2.60 1.17 27.20
C SER A 300 3.28 0.34 28.29
N LYS A 301 2.64 0.20 29.46
CA LYS A 301 3.12 -0.65 30.56
C LYS A 301 3.20 -2.13 30.17
N LEU A 302 2.15 -2.65 29.51
CA LEU A 302 2.14 -4.03 28.98
C LEU A 302 3.31 -4.26 28.03
N PHE A 303 3.57 -3.33 27.10
CA PHE A 303 4.67 -3.47 26.16
C PHE A 303 6.04 -3.41 26.84
N ALA A 304 6.23 -2.52 27.81
CA ALA A 304 7.45 -2.42 28.58
C ALA A 304 7.73 -3.71 29.39
N GLU A 305 6.70 -4.30 29.99
CA GLU A 305 6.80 -5.58 30.73
C GLU A 305 7.14 -6.75 29.80
N ARG A 306 6.58 -6.77 28.58
CA ARG A 306 6.91 -7.78 27.58
C ARG A 306 8.33 -7.62 27.06
N ALA A 307 8.74 -6.41 26.68
CA ALA A 307 10.08 -6.13 26.18
C ALA A 307 11.19 -6.28 27.26
N ALA A 308 10.84 -6.40 28.54
CA ALA A 308 11.79 -6.71 29.59
C ALA A 308 12.23 -8.19 29.61
N LYS A 309 11.50 -9.07 28.90
CA LYS A 309 11.76 -10.53 28.89
C LYS A 309 12.24 -10.94 27.48
N PRO A 310 13.09 -11.97 27.37
CA PRO A 310 13.45 -12.57 26.11
C PRO A 310 12.19 -13.03 25.36
N GLY A 311 12.19 -12.81 24.03
CA GLY A 311 11.11 -13.20 23.13
C GLY A 311 11.54 -14.27 22.13
N TYR A 312 10.72 -14.45 21.07
CA TYR A 312 11.11 -15.25 19.93
C TYR A 312 12.31 -14.61 19.23
N VAL A 313 13.37 -15.39 19.02
CA VAL A 313 14.60 -14.91 18.39
C VAL A 313 14.39 -14.83 16.88
N ALA A 314 14.25 -13.60 16.38
CA ALA A 314 14.08 -13.32 14.95
C ALA A 314 15.42 -13.31 14.19
N ARG A 315 16.51 -12.89 14.86
CA ARG A 315 17.88 -12.94 14.32
C ARG A 315 18.88 -13.13 15.44
N LYS A 316 19.87 -13.99 15.21
CA LYS A 316 21.03 -14.17 16.10
C LYS A 316 22.28 -14.37 15.27
N GLU A 317 23.28 -13.53 15.49
CA GLU A 317 24.64 -13.66 14.93
C GLU A 317 25.63 -13.50 16.08
N GLY A 318 26.64 -14.35 16.16
CA GLY A 318 27.59 -14.36 17.24
C GLY A 318 26.95 -14.52 18.63
N ASP A 319 27.55 -13.89 19.65
CA ASP A 319 27.02 -13.81 21.01
C ASP A 319 26.94 -12.35 21.45
N ALA A 320 25.79 -11.73 21.19
CA ALA A 320 25.58 -10.31 21.46
C ALA A 320 25.57 -9.98 22.96
N GLU A 321 25.11 -10.90 23.81
CA GLU A 321 25.04 -10.67 25.25
C GLU A 321 26.46 -10.76 25.88
N ALA A 322 27.26 -11.75 25.50
CA ALA A 322 28.67 -11.84 25.93
C ALA A 322 29.48 -10.65 25.37
N ALA A 323 29.34 -10.32 24.09
CA ALA A 323 30.04 -9.19 23.46
C ALA A 323 29.66 -7.85 24.13
N LEU A 324 28.39 -7.67 24.48
CA LEU A 324 27.93 -6.52 25.25
C LEU A 324 28.56 -6.51 26.64
N GLY A 325 28.70 -7.69 27.30
CA GLY A 325 29.35 -7.86 28.59
C GLY A 325 30.75 -7.28 28.60
N HIS A 326 31.54 -7.54 27.56
CA HIS A 326 32.94 -7.17 27.41
C HIS A 326 33.21 -5.84 26.69
N ALA A 327 32.17 -5.13 26.25
CA ALA A 327 32.29 -3.89 25.49
C ALA A 327 32.96 -2.78 26.32
N ALA A 328 33.84 -2.00 25.69
CA ALA A 328 34.50 -0.87 26.34
C ALA A 328 33.50 0.25 26.71
N LYS A 329 32.43 0.39 25.95
CA LYS A 329 31.33 1.30 26.24
C LYS A 329 30.01 0.63 25.93
N LYS A 330 29.01 0.80 26.82
CA LYS A 330 27.64 0.31 26.62
C LYS A 330 26.69 1.49 26.51
N ILE A 331 25.70 1.36 25.64
CA ILE A 331 24.61 2.31 25.52
C ILE A 331 23.29 1.56 25.45
N GLU A 332 22.27 2.12 26.06
CA GLU A 332 20.91 1.58 26.04
C GLU A 332 19.92 2.68 25.73
N ALA A 333 18.85 2.33 25.03
CA ALA A 333 17.76 3.22 24.73
C ALA A 333 16.42 2.46 24.66
N VAL A 334 15.35 3.20 24.95
CA VAL A 334 13.98 2.74 24.78
C VAL A 334 13.28 3.66 23.81
N TYR A 335 12.61 3.06 22.83
CA TYR A 335 11.81 3.78 21.84
C TYR A 335 10.36 3.34 21.92
N GLU A 336 9.44 4.28 21.67
CA GLU A 336 8.02 4.03 21.71
C GLU A 336 7.29 4.83 20.62
N VAL A 337 6.29 4.21 19.97
CA VAL A 337 5.40 4.88 19.02
C VAL A 337 3.94 4.54 19.32
N PRO A 338 2.99 5.49 19.08
CA PRO A 338 1.57 5.28 19.30
C PRO A 338 0.93 4.45 18.18
N PHE A 339 -0.33 4.06 18.38
CA PHE A 339 -1.20 3.68 17.28
C PHE A 339 -1.40 4.84 16.30
N LEU A 340 -1.52 4.54 15.00
CA LEU A 340 -1.85 5.52 13.98
C LEU A 340 -3.04 5.06 13.15
N ALA A 341 -3.98 5.96 12.89
CA ALA A 341 -5.03 5.74 11.91
C ALA A 341 -4.51 5.95 10.48
N HIS A 342 -5.18 5.33 9.52
CA HIS A 342 -4.89 5.54 8.10
C HIS A 342 -5.39 6.90 7.60
N ALA A 343 -6.52 7.35 8.13
CA ALA A 343 -7.14 8.66 7.87
C ALA A 343 -7.23 8.98 6.37
N THR A 344 -7.74 8.03 5.57
CA THR A 344 -7.93 8.20 4.13
C THR A 344 -8.88 9.39 3.86
N MET A 345 -8.61 10.21 2.83
CA MET A 345 -9.47 11.36 2.52
C MET A 345 -10.90 10.95 2.19
N GLU A 346 -11.07 9.88 1.44
CA GLU A 346 -12.36 9.20 1.28
C GLU A 346 -12.60 8.28 2.46
N PRO A 347 -13.60 8.51 3.35
CA PRO A 347 -13.95 7.59 4.42
C PRO A 347 -14.35 6.21 3.90
N GLN A 348 -14.32 5.17 4.73
CA GLN A 348 -14.72 3.84 4.29
C GLN A 348 -16.16 3.86 3.78
N ASN A 349 -16.39 3.21 2.65
CA ASN A 349 -17.70 3.11 2.03
C ASN A 349 -17.80 1.87 1.15
N CYS A 350 -19.01 1.39 0.92
CA CYS A 350 -19.29 0.30 -0.01
C CYS A 350 -20.74 0.37 -0.47
N THR A 351 -20.98 0.10 -1.73
CA THR A 351 -22.32 -0.13 -2.26
C THR A 351 -22.50 -1.61 -2.56
N ALA A 352 -23.58 -2.21 -2.07
CA ALA A 352 -23.90 -3.63 -2.34
C ALA A 352 -25.34 -3.79 -2.81
N HIS A 353 -25.58 -4.79 -3.66
CA HIS A 353 -26.89 -5.23 -4.08
C HIS A 353 -26.97 -6.75 -4.07
N VAL A 354 -27.58 -7.30 -3.02
CA VAL A 354 -27.77 -8.74 -2.85
C VAL A 354 -29.12 -9.15 -3.42
N ARG A 355 -29.10 -10.16 -4.26
CA ARG A 355 -30.28 -10.84 -4.84
C ARG A 355 -30.20 -12.34 -4.51
N ALA A 356 -31.24 -13.09 -4.85
CA ALA A 356 -31.30 -14.52 -4.50
C ALA A 356 -30.12 -15.36 -5.07
N ASP A 357 -29.66 -15.00 -6.26
CA ASP A 357 -28.65 -15.74 -7.03
C ASP A 357 -27.39 -14.93 -7.34
N ARG A 358 -27.32 -13.67 -6.93
CA ARG A 358 -26.23 -12.76 -7.30
C ARG A 358 -26.01 -11.68 -6.25
N CYS A 359 -24.75 -11.31 -6.05
CA CYS A 359 -24.35 -10.14 -5.28
C CYS A 359 -23.41 -9.25 -6.11
N ASP A 360 -23.78 -7.99 -6.31
CA ASP A 360 -22.91 -6.96 -6.89
C ASP A 360 -22.40 -6.04 -5.80
N VAL A 361 -21.10 -5.80 -5.77
CA VAL A 361 -20.40 -4.98 -4.78
C VAL A 361 -19.52 -3.96 -5.47
N TRP A 362 -19.77 -2.68 -5.27
CA TRP A 362 -18.90 -1.58 -5.71
C TRP A 362 -18.08 -1.12 -4.52
N ALA A 363 -16.79 -1.39 -4.55
CA ALA A 363 -15.92 -1.15 -3.39
C ALA A 363 -14.57 -0.53 -3.79
N PRO A 364 -14.15 0.52 -3.06
CA PRO A 364 -12.80 1.05 -3.14
C PRO A 364 -11.83 0.17 -2.32
N THR A 365 -11.59 -1.07 -2.79
CA THR A 365 -10.82 -2.10 -2.07
C THR A 365 -9.41 -2.26 -2.61
N GLN A 366 -8.46 -2.59 -1.73
CA GLN A 366 -7.10 -3.02 -2.08
C GLN A 366 -6.99 -4.54 -2.28
N ALA A 367 -8.04 -5.33 -1.94
CA ALA A 367 -8.01 -6.80 -1.96
C ALA A 367 -9.31 -7.36 -2.55
N GLN A 368 -9.39 -7.40 -3.87
CA GLN A 368 -10.60 -7.75 -4.61
C GLN A 368 -11.14 -9.14 -4.28
N THR A 369 -10.26 -10.16 -4.27
CA THR A 369 -10.71 -11.54 -3.99
C THR A 369 -11.02 -11.76 -2.51
N SER A 370 -10.38 -11.02 -1.59
CA SER A 370 -10.77 -11.02 -0.17
C SER A 370 -12.13 -10.36 0.03
N ALA A 371 -12.38 -9.23 -0.63
CA ALA A 371 -13.68 -8.57 -0.63
C ALA A 371 -14.78 -9.51 -1.20
N GLN A 372 -14.47 -10.25 -2.27
CA GLN A 372 -15.37 -11.24 -2.86
C GLN A 372 -15.71 -12.38 -1.87
N ALA A 373 -14.70 -12.92 -1.20
CA ALA A 373 -14.90 -13.99 -0.23
C ALA A 373 -15.74 -13.52 0.96
N THR A 374 -15.46 -12.33 1.50
CA THR A 374 -16.24 -11.71 2.58
C THR A 374 -17.69 -11.44 2.16
N ALA A 375 -17.89 -10.92 0.95
CA ALA A 375 -19.22 -10.67 0.43
C ALA A 375 -20.00 -11.96 0.18
N ALA A 376 -19.34 -13.02 -0.31
CA ALA A 376 -19.95 -14.33 -0.51
C ALA A 376 -20.43 -14.95 0.81
N GLU A 377 -19.58 -14.90 1.84
CA GLU A 377 -19.93 -15.37 3.18
C GLU A 377 -21.12 -14.60 3.76
N ALA A 378 -21.07 -13.27 3.74
CA ALA A 378 -22.14 -12.41 4.28
C ALA A 378 -23.48 -12.58 3.52
N ALA A 379 -23.41 -12.68 2.19
CA ALA A 379 -24.58 -12.92 1.36
C ALA A 379 -25.16 -14.36 1.50
N GLY A 380 -24.32 -15.33 1.88
CA GLY A 380 -24.65 -16.74 1.84
C GLY A 380 -24.67 -17.30 0.41
N LEU A 381 -23.82 -16.77 -0.46
CA LEU A 381 -23.68 -17.14 -1.87
C LEU A 381 -22.33 -17.79 -2.13
N LYS A 382 -22.22 -18.48 -3.26
CA LYS A 382 -20.90 -18.95 -3.74
C LYS A 382 -20.09 -17.77 -4.29
N PRO A 383 -18.76 -17.79 -4.20
CA PRO A 383 -17.90 -16.69 -4.71
C PRO A 383 -18.16 -16.36 -6.19
N GLU A 384 -18.51 -17.35 -7.02
CA GLU A 384 -18.80 -17.18 -8.45
C GLU A 384 -20.08 -16.37 -8.72
N ALA A 385 -20.96 -16.24 -7.74
CA ALA A 385 -22.18 -15.41 -7.79
C ALA A 385 -21.95 -13.99 -7.25
N VAL A 386 -20.71 -13.65 -6.82
CA VAL A 386 -20.36 -12.35 -6.26
C VAL A 386 -19.43 -11.60 -7.21
N PHE A 387 -19.81 -10.38 -7.57
CA PHE A 387 -19.11 -9.52 -8.54
C PHE A 387 -18.59 -8.26 -7.85
N ILE A 388 -17.26 -8.12 -7.80
CA ILE A 388 -16.60 -6.94 -7.25
C ILE A 388 -16.32 -5.96 -8.39
N HIS A 389 -16.95 -4.79 -8.32
CA HIS A 389 -16.71 -3.66 -9.19
C HIS A 389 -15.74 -2.70 -8.49
N THR A 390 -14.45 -2.84 -8.81
CA THR A 390 -13.40 -2.00 -8.23
C THR A 390 -13.55 -0.57 -8.71
N THR A 391 -13.60 0.38 -7.78
CA THR A 391 -13.64 1.82 -8.05
C THR A 391 -12.26 2.45 -7.85
N PHE A 392 -12.08 3.73 -8.18
CA PHE A 392 -10.96 4.51 -7.65
C PHE A 392 -11.07 4.59 -6.12
N LEU A 393 -9.91 4.66 -5.45
CA LEU A 393 -9.81 4.81 -4.01
C LEU A 393 -9.30 6.21 -3.67
N GLY A 394 -10.00 6.92 -2.80
CA GLY A 394 -9.57 8.21 -2.23
C GLY A 394 -8.55 8.06 -1.11
N GLY A 395 -7.48 7.30 -1.38
CA GLY A 395 -6.49 6.84 -0.43
C GLY A 395 -6.78 5.42 0.06
N GLY A 396 -5.73 4.73 0.49
CA GLY A 396 -5.86 3.39 1.05
C GLY A 396 -4.86 3.17 2.19
N PHE A 397 -3.58 3.30 1.91
CA PHE A 397 -2.45 3.19 2.84
C PHE A 397 -2.37 1.87 3.62
N GLY A 398 -3.17 0.86 3.19
CA GLY A 398 -3.34 -0.43 3.85
C GLY A 398 -4.75 -0.65 4.41
N ARG A 399 -5.49 0.39 4.79
CA ARG A 399 -6.83 0.30 5.39
C ARG A 399 -7.82 -0.50 4.55
N ARG A 400 -7.78 -0.30 3.23
CA ARG A 400 -8.73 -0.92 2.30
C ARG A 400 -8.34 -2.33 1.87
N PHE A 401 -7.32 -2.91 2.51
CA PHE A 401 -7.03 -4.35 2.45
C PHE A 401 -8.02 -5.14 3.32
N GLU A 402 -8.60 -4.49 4.34
CA GLU A 402 -9.69 -5.01 5.16
C GLU A 402 -11.02 -4.95 4.41
N ALA A 403 -11.92 -5.88 4.70
CA ALA A 403 -13.22 -5.99 4.02
C ALA A 403 -14.43 -5.81 4.97
N ASP A 404 -14.21 -5.19 6.14
CA ASP A 404 -15.26 -4.90 7.14
C ASP A 404 -16.37 -4.03 6.58
N PHE A 405 -16.04 -2.94 5.88
CA PHE A 405 -17.01 -2.06 5.22
C PHE A 405 -17.79 -2.74 4.07
N VAL A 406 -17.21 -3.79 3.46
CA VAL A 406 -17.89 -4.61 2.46
C VAL A 406 -18.91 -5.52 3.14
N ARG A 407 -18.53 -6.19 4.25
CA ARG A 407 -19.43 -7.04 5.04
C ARG A 407 -20.68 -6.26 5.47
N GLU A 408 -20.51 -5.07 6.04
CA GLU A 408 -21.62 -4.20 6.47
C GLU A 408 -22.62 -3.94 5.33
N ALA A 409 -22.13 -3.50 4.17
CA ALA A 409 -22.99 -3.17 3.03
C ALA A 409 -23.76 -4.41 2.53
N VAL A 410 -23.11 -5.58 2.49
CA VAL A 410 -23.70 -6.84 2.02
C VAL A 410 -24.75 -7.34 3.02
N GLU A 411 -24.45 -7.33 4.33
CA GLU A 411 -25.42 -7.73 5.37
C GLU A 411 -26.69 -6.85 5.34
N ILE A 412 -26.51 -5.53 5.22
CA ILE A 412 -27.63 -4.59 5.15
C ILE A 412 -28.44 -4.82 3.88
N SER A 413 -27.79 -4.88 2.69
CA SER A 413 -28.47 -5.10 1.42
C SER A 413 -29.26 -6.40 1.40
N LYS A 414 -28.70 -7.49 1.97
CA LYS A 414 -29.39 -8.77 2.13
C LYS A 414 -30.65 -8.65 2.99
N ALA A 415 -30.55 -7.94 4.12
CA ALA A 415 -31.65 -7.79 5.06
C ALA A 415 -32.82 -6.95 4.50
N ILE A 416 -32.54 -5.94 3.66
CA ILE A 416 -33.56 -5.04 3.12
C ILE A 416 -34.02 -5.39 1.70
N GLY A 417 -33.30 -6.30 0.99
CA GLY A 417 -33.63 -6.71 -0.38
C GLY A 417 -33.45 -5.61 -1.43
N SER A 418 -32.62 -4.60 -1.15
CA SER A 418 -32.41 -3.42 -2.03
C SER A 418 -30.95 -3.04 -2.10
N PRO A 419 -30.50 -2.34 -3.16
CA PRO A 419 -29.15 -1.80 -3.19
C PRO A 419 -28.97 -0.76 -2.09
N VAL A 420 -27.83 -0.82 -1.41
CA VAL A 420 -27.52 0.09 -0.30
C VAL A 420 -26.06 0.55 -0.38
N LYS A 421 -25.85 1.83 -0.09
CA LYS A 421 -24.53 2.39 0.17
C LYS A 421 -24.34 2.60 1.66
N VAL A 422 -23.34 1.93 2.23
CA VAL A 422 -22.81 2.25 3.55
C VAL A 422 -21.72 3.30 3.40
N THR A 423 -21.80 4.36 4.22
CA THR A 423 -20.75 5.39 4.29
C THR A 423 -20.38 5.59 5.75
N TRP A 424 -19.09 5.50 6.06
CA TRP A 424 -18.59 5.84 7.39
C TRP A 424 -18.44 7.36 7.51
N SER A 425 -18.74 7.92 8.68
CA SER A 425 -18.32 9.29 8.98
C SER A 425 -16.80 9.36 9.19
N ARG A 426 -16.23 10.57 9.29
CA ARG A 426 -14.80 10.68 9.63
C ARG A 426 -14.54 10.17 11.05
N GLU A 427 -15.47 10.38 11.96
CA GLU A 427 -15.42 9.86 13.32
C GLU A 427 -15.39 8.33 13.32
N ASP A 428 -16.27 7.69 12.54
CA ASP A 428 -16.27 6.23 12.38
C ASP A 428 -14.92 5.73 11.85
N ASP A 429 -14.38 6.39 10.82
CA ASP A 429 -13.14 6.01 10.15
C ASP A 429 -11.90 6.11 11.07
N LEU A 430 -11.87 7.10 11.96
CA LEU A 430 -10.81 7.26 12.94
C LEU A 430 -10.96 6.37 14.17
N GLN A 431 -12.19 6.17 14.65
CA GLN A 431 -12.48 5.47 15.89
C GLN A 431 -12.61 3.94 15.73
N HIS A 432 -12.75 3.44 14.49
CA HIS A 432 -12.91 2.02 14.18
C HIS A 432 -11.92 1.53 13.11
N ASP A 433 -10.72 2.10 13.07
CA ASP A 433 -9.68 1.69 12.15
C ASP A 433 -8.98 0.38 12.59
N TYR A 434 -8.22 -0.23 11.68
CA TYR A 434 -7.20 -1.22 11.95
C TYR A 434 -5.85 -0.50 12.00
N TYR A 435 -5.45 -0.06 13.17
CA TYR A 435 -4.35 0.90 13.34
C TYR A 435 -2.99 0.34 12.97
N ARG A 436 -2.05 1.24 12.58
CA ARG A 436 -0.64 0.89 12.70
C ARG A 436 -0.37 0.47 14.14
N PRO A 437 0.27 -0.68 14.39
CA PRO A 437 0.60 -1.10 15.74
C PRO A 437 1.35 -0.01 16.53
N ALA A 438 0.90 0.26 17.76
CA ALA A 438 1.75 0.89 18.74
C ALA A 438 2.86 -0.11 19.10
N SER A 439 4.07 0.37 19.27
CA SER A 439 5.24 -0.49 19.45
C SER A 439 6.22 0.09 20.47
N TYR A 440 6.90 -0.81 21.17
CA TYR A 440 7.92 -0.50 22.16
C TYR A 440 9.16 -1.33 21.84
N ALA A 441 10.32 -0.68 21.81
CA ALA A 441 11.58 -1.34 21.51
C ALA A 441 12.66 -0.95 22.50
N ARG A 442 13.36 -1.95 23.03
CA ARG A 442 14.58 -1.78 23.84
C ARG A 442 15.78 -2.09 22.98
N PHE A 443 16.78 -1.22 23.06
CA PHE A 443 18.05 -1.39 22.40
C PHE A 443 19.20 -1.38 23.40
N ALA A 444 20.22 -2.19 23.11
CA ALA A 444 21.51 -2.10 23.73
C ALA A 444 22.61 -2.30 22.67
N ALA A 445 23.67 -1.51 22.75
CA ALA A 445 24.85 -1.67 21.90
C ALA A 445 26.11 -1.60 22.71
N GLY A 446 27.07 -2.47 22.37
CA GLY A 446 28.43 -2.45 22.87
C GLY A 446 29.39 -1.86 21.85
N LEU A 447 30.28 -0.96 22.29
CA LEU A 447 31.33 -0.37 21.46
C LEU A 447 32.71 -0.88 21.94
N ASP A 448 33.60 -1.04 20.96
CA ASP A 448 35.03 -1.28 21.26
C ASP A 448 35.74 -0.01 21.77
N ALA A 449 37.04 -0.11 22.01
CA ALA A 449 37.86 1.02 22.48
C ALA A 449 37.97 2.15 21.46
N ASP A 450 37.83 1.83 20.18
CA ASP A 450 37.87 2.80 19.07
C ASP A 450 36.49 3.40 18.77
N GLY A 451 35.42 2.96 19.46
CA GLY A 451 34.07 3.47 19.34
C GLY A 451 33.26 2.82 18.21
N TRP A 452 33.64 1.64 17.73
CA TRP A 452 32.88 0.87 16.74
C TRP A 452 31.93 -0.12 17.42
N PRO A 453 30.71 -0.36 16.86
CA PRO A 453 29.79 -1.30 17.45
C PRO A 453 30.24 -2.75 17.27
N VAL A 454 30.33 -3.48 18.38
CA VAL A 454 30.70 -4.92 18.44
C VAL A 454 29.54 -5.79 18.90
N ALA A 455 28.50 -5.20 19.48
CA ALA A 455 27.31 -5.89 19.90
C ALA A 455 26.07 -5.03 19.65
N TRP A 456 24.96 -5.68 19.29
CA TRP A 456 23.66 -5.07 19.08
C TRP A 456 22.55 -5.98 19.58
N ILE A 457 21.72 -5.49 20.49
CA ILE A 457 20.54 -6.19 20.99
C ILE A 457 19.32 -5.31 20.74
N ASN A 458 18.27 -5.88 20.15
CA ASN A 458 17.00 -5.21 19.94
C ASN A 458 15.85 -6.12 20.37
N ARG A 459 15.03 -5.69 21.34
CA ARG A 459 13.84 -6.39 21.85
C ARG A 459 12.59 -5.57 21.55
N ILE A 460 11.66 -6.16 20.79
CA ILE A 460 10.45 -5.49 20.30
C ILE A 460 9.22 -6.11 20.97
N ALA A 461 8.30 -5.28 21.44
CA ALA A 461 6.98 -5.69 21.92
C ALA A 461 5.90 -4.86 21.24
N CYS A 462 4.99 -5.54 20.55
CA CYS A 462 3.82 -4.92 19.89
C CYS A 462 2.74 -5.97 19.56
N PRO A 463 1.51 -5.57 19.26
CA PRO A 463 0.49 -6.49 18.76
C PRO A 463 0.84 -6.99 17.35
N SER A 464 0.36 -8.20 17.03
CA SER A 464 0.58 -8.84 15.74
C SER A 464 -0.53 -8.48 14.74
N ILE A 465 -0.14 -8.10 13.54
CA ILE A 465 -1.06 -7.95 12.40
C ILE A 465 -1.50 -9.34 11.90
N MET A 466 -0.57 -10.29 11.84
CA MET A 466 -0.80 -11.60 11.24
C MET A 466 -1.68 -12.52 12.10
N ALA A 467 -1.76 -12.31 13.40
CA ALA A 467 -2.63 -13.08 14.31
C ALA A 467 -4.11 -13.04 13.91
N ARG A 468 -4.55 -12.02 13.17
CA ARG A 468 -5.93 -11.90 12.66
C ARG A 468 -6.25 -12.88 11.52
N PHE A 469 -5.23 -13.35 10.82
CA PHE A 469 -5.39 -14.26 9.68
C PHE A 469 -5.21 -15.73 10.06
N GLY A 470 -4.86 -16.01 11.32
CA GLY A 470 -4.72 -17.36 11.84
C GLY A 470 -3.74 -17.43 13.01
N PRO A 471 -3.60 -18.63 13.61
CA PRO A 471 -2.66 -18.84 14.71
C PRO A 471 -1.22 -18.53 14.28
N LEU A 472 -0.49 -17.80 15.11
CA LEU A 472 0.92 -17.54 14.87
C LEU A 472 1.75 -18.78 15.18
N LYS A 473 2.61 -19.19 14.25
CA LYS A 473 3.64 -20.17 14.54
C LYS A 473 4.64 -19.58 15.53
N ASP A 474 4.87 -20.30 16.62
CA ASP A 474 5.82 -19.92 17.68
C ASP A 474 5.56 -18.54 18.29
N ASN A 475 4.33 -18.02 18.24
CA ASN A 475 3.97 -16.66 18.62
C ASN A 475 4.81 -15.57 17.91
N PHE A 476 5.22 -15.83 16.67
CA PHE A 476 6.06 -14.93 15.90
C PHE A 476 5.31 -14.30 14.73
N ASP A 477 5.43 -12.97 14.62
CA ASP A 477 4.98 -12.19 13.47
C ASP A 477 6.17 -11.49 12.81
N SER A 478 6.58 -11.97 11.64
CA SER A 478 7.68 -11.38 10.87
C SER A 478 7.44 -9.92 10.49
N ARG A 479 6.16 -9.49 10.39
CA ARG A 479 5.81 -8.11 10.07
C ARG A 479 6.17 -7.15 11.21
N SER A 480 6.16 -7.63 12.45
CA SER A 480 6.51 -6.83 13.62
C SER A 480 8.01 -6.50 13.73
N VAL A 481 8.86 -7.32 13.13
CA VAL A 481 10.34 -7.18 13.19
C VAL A 481 10.98 -6.71 11.88
N GLU A 482 10.16 -6.44 10.82
CA GLU A 482 10.66 -5.99 9.51
C GLU A 482 11.78 -4.97 9.66
N ILE A 483 12.86 -5.12 8.87
CA ILE A 483 14.11 -4.36 8.86
C ILE A 483 14.99 -4.49 10.11
N CYS A 484 14.44 -4.79 11.26
CA CYS A 484 15.24 -5.09 12.46
C CYS A 484 15.85 -6.50 12.40
N ASP A 485 15.13 -7.47 11.83
CA ASP A 485 15.63 -8.83 11.57
C ASP A 485 16.68 -8.89 10.45
N SER A 486 16.74 -7.87 9.64
CA SER A 486 17.61 -7.76 8.45
C SER A 486 18.49 -6.51 8.47
N ILE A 487 18.94 -6.11 9.67
CA ILE A 487 19.85 -4.95 9.86
C ILE A 487 20.99 -5.00 8.84
N PRO A 488 21.19 -3.97 8.02
CA PRO A 488 22.16 -4.00 6.93
C PRO A 488 23.60 -3.72 7.38
N TYR A 489 23.76 -3.31 8.62
CA TYR A 489 25.04 -2.89 9.21
C TYR A 489 25.92 -4.09 9.59
N ASP A 490 27.19 -4.01 9.23
CA ASP A 490 28.20 -5.03 9.54
C ASP A 490 28.61 -4.96 11.02
N ILE A 491 27.78 -5.54 11.87
CA ILE A 491 27.98 -5.65 13.32
C ILE A 491 28.17 -7.15 13.63
N PRO A 492 29.27 -7.55 14.32
CA PRO A 492 29.61 -8.98 14.43
C PRO A 492 28.69 -9.79 15.36
N ASN A 493 28.03 -9.14 16.32
CA ASN A 493 27.17 -9.84 17.26
C ASN A 493 25.81 -9.14 17.34
N ILE A 494 24.77 -9.82 16.87
CA ILE A 494 23.40 -9.27 16.76
C ILE A 494 22.42 -10.23 17.43
N LEU A 495 21.51 -9.69 18.24
CA LEU A 495 20.33 -10.38 18.76
C LEU A 495 19.11 -9.50 18.53
N VAL A 496 18.13 -10.03 17.81
CA VAL A 496 16.80 -9.40 17.67
C VAL A 496 15.76 -10.39 18.16
N ASP A 497 14.96 -10.00 19.13
CA ASP A 497 13.86 -10.80 19.63
C ASP A 497 12.54 -10.03 19.69
N TYR A 498 11.41 -10.76 19.68
CA TYR A 498 10.07 -10.23 19.60
C TYR A 498 9.12 -10.91 20.58
N GLN A 499 8.31 -10.10 21.24
CA GLN A 499 7.23 -10.53 22.11
C GLN A 499 5.88 -10.01 21.57
N VAL A 500 4.94 -10.91 21.34
CA VAL A 500 3.55 -10.51 21.08
C VAL A 500 2.98 -9.86 22.33
N ALA A 501 2.42 -8.68 22.18
CA ALA A 501 1.72 -7.96 23.23
C ALA A 501 0.39 -7.43 22.68
N ASP A 502 -0.70 -8.17 22.89
CA ASP A 502 -2.02 -7.83 22.38
C ASP A 502 -2.83 -7.06 23.46
N PRO A 503 -3.14 -5.78 23.24
CA PRO A 503 -3.98 -4.99 24.13
C PRO A 503 -5.49 -5.06 23.78
N GLY A 504 -5.91 -5.92 22.82
CA GLY A 504 -7.28 -6.01 22.33
C GLY A 504 -7.70 -4.86 21.41
N ILE A 505 -6.76 -4.11 20.86
CA ILE A 505 -7.00 -3.02 19.89
C ILE A 505 -6.67 -3.54 18.48
N PRO A 506 -7.60 -3.43 17.50
CA PRO A 506 -7.36 -3.91 16.15
C PRO A 506 -6.17 -3.22 15.47
N VAL A 507 -5.30 -4.02 14.84
CA VAL A 507 -4.14 -3.51 14.10
C VAL A 507 -4.14 -4.03 12.67
N GLY A 508 -3.55 -3.26 11.75
CA GLY A 508 -3.52 -3.56 10.32
C GLY A 508 -2.29 -3.03 9.60
N PHE A 509 -2.31 -3.22 8.29
CA PHE A 509 -1.23 -2.81 7.40
C PHE A 509 -1.26 -1.30 7.15
N TRP A 510 -0.50 -0.54 7.91
CA TRP A 510 -0.27 0.86 7.64
C TRP A 510 0.95 1.02 6.71
N ARG A 511 0.95 1.97 5.78
CA ARG A 511 1.99 2.18 4.76
C ARG A 511 3.41 1.96 5.32
N SER A 512 4.13 0.98 4.78
CA SER A 512 5.42 0.44 5.20
C SER A 512 5.40 -0.54 6.38
N VAL A 513 4.23 -0.93 6.87
CA VAL A 513 4.02 -1.98 7.87
C VAL A 513 4.99 -1.86 9.05
N GLY A 514 5.68 -2.93 9.46
CA GLY A 514 6.68 -2.93 10.53
C GLY A 514 7.87 -2.02 10.26
N ALA A 515 8.27 -1.87 9.00
CA ALA A 515 9.37 -0.98 8.65
C ALA A 515 9.08 0.49 9.03
N SER A 516 7.80 0.91 9.12
CA SER A 516 7.43 2.29 9.46
C SER A 516 7.90 2.72 10.84
N GLN A 517 7.68 1.90 11.87
CA GLN A 517 8.13 2.18 13.25
C GLN A 517 9.56 1.71 13.50
N ASN A 518 9.93 0.55 12.95
CA ASN A 518 11.26 -0.01 13.14
C ASN A 518 12.35 0.85 12.47
N GLY A 519 12.02 1.55 11.37
CA GLY A 519 12.93 2.53 10.78
C GLY A 519 13.27 3.68 11.72
N PHE A 520 12.26 4.20 12.43
CA PHE A 520 12.49 5.20 13.47
C PHE A 520 13.37 4.66 14.59
N PHE A 521 13.10 3.47 15.09
CA PHE A 521 13.84 2.87 16.17
C PHE A 521 15.31 2.62 15.79
N LEU A 522 15.53 1.88 14.70
CA LEU A 522 16.85 1.44 14.26
C LEU A 522 17.74 2.63 13.88
N GLU A 523 17.23 3.55 13.08
CA GLU A 523 18.01 4.64 12.52
C GLU A 523 18.25 5.78 13.50
N SER A 524 17.38 5.94 14.50
CA SER A 524 17.65 6.83 15.63
C SER A 524 18.69 6.23 16.57
N PHE A 525 18.62 4.91 16.83
CA PHE A 525 19.57 4.29 17.74
C PHE A 525 20.98 4.14 17.13
N ILE A 526 21.12 3.85 15.81
CA ILE A 526 22.45 3.84 15.19
C ILE A 526 23.10 5.24 15.19
N ASP A 527 22.30 6.31 15.18
CA ASP A 527 22.81 7.67 15.37
C ASP A 527 23.28 7.94 16.80
N GLU A 528 22.60 7.37 17.80
CA GLU A 528 23.11 7.38 19.20
C GLU A 528 24.43 6.62 19.32
N VAL A 529 24.55 5.47 18.64
CA VAL A 529 25.79 4.69 18.55
C VAL A 529 26.92 5.54 17.96
N ALA A 530 26.65 6.25 16.85
CA ALA A 530 27.64 7.13 16.23
C ALA A 530 28.14 8.21 17.21
N THR A 531 27.21 8.88 17.88
CA THR A 531 27.53 9.91 18.88
C THR A 531 28.32 9.35 20.04
N ALA A 532 27.91 8.18 20.57
CA ALA A 532 28.60 7.52 21.69
C ALA A 532 30.01 7.09 21.30
N GLY A 533 30.22 6.65 20.06
CA GLY A 533 31.52 6.28 19.48
C GLY A 533 32.34 7.49 19.00
N LYS A 534 31.84 8.72 19.13
CA LYS A 534 32.46 9.95 18.61
C LYS A 534 32.73 9.87 17.10
N LYS A 535 31.80 9.30 16.35
CA LYS A 535 31.84 9.19 14.89
C LYS A 535 30.83 10.14 14.25
N ASP A 536 31.15 10.64 13.08
CA ASP A 536 30.16 11.30 12.23
C ASP A 536 29.07 10.28 11.85
N PRO A 537 27.77 10.60 11.94
CA PRO A 537 26.68 9.68 11.67
C PRO A 537 26.67 9.11 10.25
N TYR A 538 27.11 9.91 9.26
CA TYR A 538 27.24 9.45 7.87
C TYR A 538 28.43 8.48 7.74
N GLU A 539 29.60 8.83 8.31
CA GLU A 539 30.81 8.00 8.20
C GLU A 539 30.65 6.64 8.91
N LEU A 540 29.97 6.62 10.08
CA LEU A 540 29.64 5.36 10.73
C LEU A 540 28.83 4.45 9.80
N ARG A 541 27.71 4.96 9.26
CA ARG A 541 26.85 4.21 8.33
C ARG A 541 27.61 3.78 7.07
N ARG A 542 28.38 4.68 6.49
CA ARG A 542 29.20 4.41 5.29
C ARG A 542 30.12 3.22 5.49
N ARG A 543 30.83 3.16 6.62
CA ARG A 543 31.72 2.03 6.94
C ARG A 543 30.94 0.74 7.19
N LEU A 544 29.88 0.80 7.95
CA LEU A 544 29.08 -0.39 8.28
C LEU A 544 28.28 -0.94 7.08
N LEU A 545 28.07 -0.16 6.04
CA LEU A 545 27.39 -0.57 4.80
C LEU A 545 28.35 -0.99 3.68
N ALA A 546 29.65 -1.10 3.95
CA ALA A 546 30.66 -1.42 2.90
C ALA A 546 30.35 -2.73 2.15
N LYS A 547 29.68 -3.70 2.80
CA LYS A 547 29.26 -4.97 2.19
C LYS A 547 27.93 -4.88 1.42
N SER A 548 27.26 -3.72 1.40
CA SER A 548 25.96 -3.52 0.78
C SER A 548 26.03 -2.38 -0.27
N PRO A 549 26.63 -2.61 -1.45
CA PRO A 549 27.00 -1.52 -2.36
C PRO A 549 25.82 -0.68 -2.86
N ARG A 550 24.63 -1.28 -3.09
CA ARG A 550 23.44 -0.51 -3.49
C ARG A 550 22.92 0.36 -2.37
N HIS A 551 22.93 -0.12 -1.14
CA HIS A 551 22.54 0.63 0.04
C HIS A 551 23.52 1.77 0.33
N LEU A 552 24.83 1.47 0.22
CA LEU A 552 25.89 2.46 0.34
C LEU A 552 25.74 3.59 -0.69
N ALA A 553 25.46 3.25 -1.95
CA ALA A 553 25.33 4.22 -3.03
C ALA A 553 24.17 5.22 -2.80
N VAL A 554 23.01 4.79 -2.27
CA VAL A 554 21.94 5.73 -1.94
C VAL A 554 22.30 6.62 -0.75
N LEU A 555 23.03 6.09 0.26
CA LEU A 555 23.51 6.88 1.40
C LEU A 555 24.48 7.98 0.93
N GLU A 556 25.49 7.61 0.14
CA GLU A 556 26.48 8.54 -0.40
C GLU A 556 25.84 9.60 -1.30
N THR A 557 24.90 9.20 -2.16
CA THR A 557 24.17 10.13 -3.02
C THR A 557 23.35 11.14 -2.20
N ALA A 558 22.58 10.68 -1.20
CA ALA A 558 21.80 11.58 -0.35
C ALA A 558 22.69 12.57 0.41
N ALA A 559 23.76 12.08 1.01
CA ALA A 559 24.74 12.91 1.73
C ALA A 559 25.39 13.97 0.82
N GLN A 560 25.88 13.54 -0.36
CA GLN A 560 26.49 14.44 -1.35
C GLN A 560 25.51 15.53 -1.81
N LYS A 561 24.28 15.14 -2.18
CA LYS A 561 23.26 16.06 -2.69
C LYS A 561 22.72 17.01 -1.62
N ALA A 562 22.75 16.59 -0.37
CA ALA A 562 22.45 17.47 0.77
C ALA A 562 23.63 18.35 1.19
N GLY A 563 24.82 18.14 0.64
CA GLY A 563 26.04 18.83 1.05
C GLY A 563 26.46 18.46 2.48
N TRP A 564 26.40 17.16 2.86
CA TRP A 564 26.81 16.69 4.18
C TRP A 564 28.27 17.10 4.46
N GLY A 565 28.54 17.60 5.67
CA GLY A 565 29.84 18.14 6.05
C GLY A 565 30.08 19.61 5.65
N ALA A 566 29.32 20.19 4.71
CA ALA A 566 29.40 21.61 4.40
C ALA A 566 28.72 22.48 5.48
N PRO A 567 29.23 23.69 5.73
CA PRO A 567 28.60 24.64 6.66
C PRO A 567 27.14 24.92 6.30
N LEU A 568 26.31 25.04 7.33
CA LEU A 568 24.92 25.41 7.22
C LEU A 568 24.69 26.87 7.61
N PRO A 569 23.62 27.52 7.12
CA PRO A 569 23.17 28.79 7.66
C PRO A 569 22.94 28.69 9.18
N THR A 570 23.14 29.78 9.90
CA THR A 570 22.92 29.84 11.35
C THR A 570 21.49 29.39 11.69
N GLY A 571 21.38 28.51 12.68
CA GLY A 571 20.10 27.95 13.12
C GLY A 571 19.56 26.81 12.27
N HIS A 572 20.29 26.37 11.23
CA HIS A 572 19.95 25.19 10.42
C HIS A 572 20.75 23.97 10.89
N PHE A 573 20.11 22.82 10.80
CA PHE A 573 20.68 21.53 11.23
C PHE A 573 20.28 20.42 10.29
N ARG A 574 21.06 19.35 10.19
CA ARG A 574 20.78 18.19 9.35
C ARG A 574 20.79 16.89 10.14
N GLY A 575 19.96 15.94 9.73
CA GLY A 575 20.00 14.57 10.18
C GLY A 575 19.88 13.62 9.00
N ILE A 576 20.49 12.45 9.10
CA ILE A 576 20.53 11.43 8.06
C ILE A 576 19.98 10.12 8.56
N ALA A 577 19.28 9.39 7.66
CA ALA A 577 18.83 8.03 7.90
C ALA A 577 18.81 7.26 6.58
N THR A 578 18.95 5.93 6.66
CA THR A 578 18.92 5.04 5.49
C THR A 578 18.24 3.73 5.83
N VAL A 579 17.42 3.22 4.90
CA VAL A 579 16.62 2.01 5.13
C VAL A 579 16.59 1.15 3.87
N THR A 580 16.55 -0.17 4.06
CA THR A 580 16.18 -1.11 3.01
C THR A 580 14.91 -1.84 3.41
N SER A 581 13.90 -1.84 2.55
CA SER A 581 12.69 -2.64 2.70
C SER A 581 12.03 -2.87 1.34
N TYR A 582 11.20 -3.91 1.22
CA TYR A 582 10.51 -4.26 -0.03
C TYR A 582 11.45 -4.33 -1.25
N PHE A 583 12.71 -4.77 -1.05
CA PHE A 583 13.78 -4.86 -2.07
C PHE A 583 14.26 -3.52 -2.64
N GLY A 584 13.85 -2.41 -2.06
CA GLY A 584 14.33 -1.06 -2.39
C GLY A 584 15.31 -0.55 -1.34
N PHE A 585 16.15 0.41 -1.74
CA PHE A 585 17.11 1.09 -0.87
C PHE A 585 16.83 2.59 -0.90
N VAL A 586 16.89 3.24 0.25
CA VAL A 586 16.62 4.68 0.34
C VAL A 586 17.46 5.31 1.44
N ALA A 587 17.96 6.49 1.18
CA ALA A 587 18.55 7.36 2.19
C ALA A 587 17.93 8.75 2.11
N GLN A 588 17.76 9.38 3.27
CA GLN A 588 17.21 10.73 3.37
C GLN A 588 18.08 11.59 4.29
N VAL A 589 18.26 12.84 3.88
CA VAL A 589 18.82 13.89 4.72
C VAL A 589 17.74 14.96 4.90
N VAL A 590 17.39 15.22 6.15
CA VAL A 590 16.40 16.23 6.53
C VAL A 590 17.13 17.45 7.06
N GLU A 591 16.83 18.62 6.50
CA GLU A 591 17.31 19.91 6.97
C GLU A 591 16.17 20.66 7.69
N ILE A 592 16.46 21.14 8.88
CA ILE A 592 15.52 21.84 9.75
C ILE A 592 16.07 23.18 10.23
N SER A 593 15.17 24.05 10.69
CA SER A 593 15.49 25.12 11.61
C SER A 593 14.74 24.95 12.93
N VAL A 594 15.39 25.28 14.06
CA VAL A 594 14.80 25.20 15.39
C VAL A 594 14.98 26.53 16.11
N ASP A 595 13.87 27.12 16.52
CA ASP A 595 13.84 28.22 17.50
C ASP A 595 13.62 27.62 18.90
N ARG A 596 14.71 27.45 19.66
CA ARG A 596 14.65 26.87 21.00
C ARG A 596 13.84 27.72 21.98
N GLY A 597 13.87 29.06 21.84
CA GLY A 597 13.15 29.96 22.71
C GLY A 597 11.63 29.82 22.58
N LYS A 598 11.16 29.68 21.35
CA LYS A 598 9.75 29.44 21.05
C LYS A 598 9.36 27.98 21.02
N ARG A 599 10.35 27.06 21.01
CA ARG A 599 10.15 25.61 20.81
C ARG A 599 9.44 25.31 19.47
N GLU A 600 9.83 26.03 18.44
CA GLU A 600 9.28 25.90 17.09
C GLU A 600 10.26 25.15 16.18
N LEU A 601 9.75 24.21 15.43
CA LEU A 601 10.46 23.42 14.44
C LEU A 601 9.90 23.71 13.04
N LYS A 602 10.79 23.96 12.09
CA LYS A 602 10.43 24.02 10.68
C LYS A 602 11.29 23.02 9.89
N VAL A 603 10.64 22.12 9.17
CA VAL A 603 11.32 21.26 8.19
C VAL A 603 11.47 22.05 6.90
N LEU A 604 12.71 22.26 6.46
CA LEU A 604 13.03 23.14 5.34
C LEU A 604 13.16 22.35 4.03
N ARG A 605 13.91 21.24 4.10
CA ARG A 605 14.26 20.46 2.92
C ARG A 605 14.45 19.00 3.28
N VAL A 606 14.08 18.11 2.37
CA VAL A 606 14.38 16.67 2.43
C VAL A 606 15.05 16.27 1.13
N VAL A 607 16.27 15.78 1.21
CA VAL A 607 16.99 15.18 0.08
C VAL A 607 16.83 13.67 0.18
N CYS A 608 16.27 13.05 -0.84
CA CYS A 608 15.99 11.61 -0.89
C CYS A 608 16.70 10.97 -2.08
N ALA A 609 17.57 10.00 -1.83
CA ALA A 609 18.13 9.13 -2.86
C ALA A 609 17.52 7.74 -2.72
N LEU A 610 17.06 7.14 -3.86
CA LEU A 610 16.42 5.83 -3.84
C LEU A 610 16.87 4.95 -5.00
N ASP A 611 16.99 3.64 -4.73
CA ASP A 611 17.21 2.59 -5.73
C ASP A 611 16.04 1.59 -5.66
N CYS A 612 15.17 1.65 -6.64
CA CYS A 612 14.04 0.73 -6.81
C CYS A 612 14.20 -0.19 -8.03
N GLY A 613 15.43 -0.41 -8.49
CA GLY A 613 15.65 -1.00 -9.80
C GLY A 613 15.25 -0.02 -10.91
N ARG A 614 14.80 -0.54 -12.03
CA ARG A 614 14.40 0.28 -13.18
C ARG A 614 13.20 1.17 -12.85
N ALA A 615 13.36 2.46 -13.04
CA ALA A 615 12.27 3.42 -12.95
C ALA A 615 11.31 3.26 -14.15
N VAL A 616 10.08 2.82 -13.92
CA VAL A 616 9.08 2.69 -14.98
C VAL A 616 8.58 4.08 -15.41
N ASN A 617 8.15 4.89 -14.45
CA ASN A 617 7.78 6.29 -14.66
C ASN A 617 8.46 7.18 -13.61
N PRO A 618 9.53 7.90 -13.95
CA PRO A 618 10.25 8.75 -13.03
C PRO A 618 9.37 9.80 -12.33
N SER A 619 8.44 10.44 -13.05
CA SER A 619 7.53 11.43 -12.46
C SER A 619 6.59 10.83 -11.39
N SER A 620 6.15 9.58 -11.58
CA SER A 620 5.35 8.87 -10.58
C SER A 620 6.17 8.50 -9.35
N LEU A 621 7.43 8.11 -9.54
CA LEU A 621 8.35 7.84 -8.42
C LEU A 621 8.63 9.08 -7.59
N GLU A 622 8.89 10.22 -8.25
CA GLU A 622 9.09 11.50 -7.58
C GLU A 622 7.86 11.87 -6.72
N ALA A 623 6.66 11.76 -7.28
CA ALA A 623 5.41 12.00 -6.54
C ALA A 623 5.23 11.03 -5.36
N GLN A 624 5.66 9.75 -5.49
CA GLN A 624 5.61 8.78 -4.39
C GLN A 624 6.58 9.13 -3.26
N VAL A 625 7.77 9.63 -3.56
CA VAL A 625 8.73 10.11 -2.55
C VAL A 625 8.17 11.34 -1.82
N GLN A 626 7.66 12.34 -2.56
CA GLN A 626 7.04 13.54 -1.97
C GLN A 626 5.88 13.16 -1.03
N SER A 627 5.00 12.25 -1.49
CA SER A 627 3.92 11.70 -0.66
C SER A 627 4.44 10.97 0.59
N SER A 628 5.54 10.21 0.48
CA SER A 628 6.15 9.51 1.60
C SER A 628 6.70 10.46 2.65
N VAL A 629 7.33 11.55 2.23
CA VAL A 629 7.84 12.59 3.12
C VAL A 629 6.69 13.23 3.90
N VAL A 630 5.61 13.64 3.22
CA VAL A 630 4.44 14.24 3.87
C VAL A 630 3.80 13.27 4.86
N TYR A 631 3.64 12.00 4.47
CA TYR A 631 3.01 10.97 5.30
C TYR A 631 3.88 10.62 6.53
N GLY A 632 5.20 10.49 6.34
CA GLY A 632 6.16 10.26 7.42
C GLY A 632 6.29 11.44 8.38
N LEU A 633 6.31 12.68 7.87
CA LEU A 633 6.33 13.90 8.71
C LEU A 633 5.02 14.04 9.50
N THR A 634 3.87 13.72 8.90
CA THR A 634 2.58 13.71 9.59
C THR A 634 2.64 12.79 10.80
N ALA A 635 3.12 11.55 10.64
CA ALA A 635 3.27 10.57 11.71
C ALA A 635 4.30 11.01 12.78
N ALA A 636 5.40 11.64 12.36
CA ALA A 636 6.46 12.05 13.28
C ALA A 636 6.10 13.30 14.12
N LEU A 637 5.32 14.23 13.53
CA LEU A 637 5.10 15.56 14.12
C LEU A 637 3.72 15.70 14.78
N ARG A 638 2.70 14.95 14.31
CA ARG A 638 1.31 15.34 14.58
C ARG A 638 0.44 14.20 15.11
N SER A 639 0.50 13.04 14.46
CA SER A 639 -0.55 12.04 14.59
C SER A 639 -0.29 11.06 15.72
N ALA A 640 -1.31 10.83 16.53
CA ALA A 640 -1.36 9.76 17.52
C ALA A 640 -2.82 9.37 17.78
N ILE A 641 -3.08 8.08 17.87
CA ILE A 641 -4.32 7.55 18.41
C ILE A 641 -4.08 7.21 19.88
N THR A 642 -4.91 7.78 20.76
CA THR A 642 -4.88 7.53 22.19
C THR A 642 -6.14 6.81 22.64
N ILE A 643 -5.99 5.91 23.60
CA ILE A 643 -7.06 5.10 24.17
C ILE A 643 -7.29 5.54 25.62
N ASP A 644 -8.54 5.77 25.96
CA ASP A 644 -8.98 5.94 27.35
C ASP A 644 -10.29 5.16 27.57
N ARG A 645 -10.33 4.37 28.63
CA ARG A 645 -11.48 3.49 28.96
C ARG A 645 -11.97 2.67 27.74
N GLY A 646 -11.01 2.07 27.00
CA GLY A 646 -11.26 1.26 25.84
C GLY A 646 -11.70 2.01 24.57
N ARG A 647 -11.78 3.34 24.62
CA ARG A 647 -12.27 4.19 23.53
C ARG A 647 -11.15 5.00 22.91
N VAL A 648 -11.20 5.12 21.60
CA VAL A 648 -10.34 6.06 20.86
C VAL A 648 -10.79 7.48 21.15
N GLN A 649 -9.84 8.36 21.43
CA GLN A 649 -10.11 9.75 21.80
C GLN A 649 -10.18 10.67 20.59
N GLN A 650 -9.45 10.37 19.54
CA GLN A 650 -9.42 11.18 18.32
C GLN A 650 -10.67 10.92 17.47
N THR A 651 -11.25 11.99 16.98
CA THR A 651 -12.52 11.94 16.26
C THR A 651 -12.42 12.46 14.83
N ASN A 652 -11.65 13.53 14.59
CA ASN A 652 -11.58 14.16 13.30
C ASN A 652 -10.21 14.87 13.12
N PHE A 653 -9.98 15.56 12.01
CA PHE A 653 -8.72 16.25 11.72
C PHE A 653 -8.40 17.46 12.61
N ASN A 654 -9.30 17.88 13.51
CA ASN A 654 -9.03 18.85 14.56
C ASN A 654 -8.20 18.26 15.72
N ASP A 655 -8.38 16.96 16.04
CA ASP A 655 -7.71 16.25 17.12
C ASP A 655 -6.81 15.09 16.62
N TYR A 656 -6.87 14.79 15.31
CA TYR A 656 -5.92 13.96 14.57
C TYR A 656 -5.34 14.76 13.40
N PRO A 657 -4.49 15.76 13.66
CA PRO A 657 -4.02 16.68 12.63
C PRO A 657 -3.05 16.01 11.66
N VAL A 658 -3.14 16.42 10.40
CA VAL A 658 -2.23 16.04 9.32
C VAL A 658 -1.39 17.23 8.88
N LEU A 659 -0.25 16.99 8.25
CA LEU A 659 0.61 18.04 7.71
C LEU A 659 -0.17 18.89 6.68
N ARG A 660 -0.10 20.23 6.83
CA ARG A 660 -0.78 21.15 5.93
C ARG A 660 0.12 21.51 4.74
N ILE A 661 -0.49 21.97 3.64
CA ILE A 661 0.23 22.27 2.39
C ILE A 661 1.36 23.31 2.57
N HIS A 662 1.17 24.29 3.45
CA HIS A 662 2.17 25.33 3.73
C HIS A 662 3.31 24.85 4.65
N GLU A 663 3.19 23.68 5.26
CA GLU A 663 4.21 23.05 6.11
C GLU A 663 5.09 22.08 5.32
N MET A 664 4.74 21.79 4.04
CA MET A 664 5.48 20.85 3.22
C MET A 664 6.89 21.41 2.91
N PRO A 665 7.97 20.66 3.22
CA PRO A 665 9.32 21.08 2.86
C PRO A 665 9.58 20.98 1.36
N ALA A 666 10.67 21.59 0.89
CA ALA A 666 11.24 21.25 -0.40
C ALA A 666 11.71 19.79 -0.39
N VAL A 667 11.39 19.03 -1.44
CA VAL A 667 11.78 17.62 -1.55
C VAL A 667 12.58 17.40 -2.83
N ASP A 668 13.86 17.07 -2.68
CA ASP A 668 14.76 16.77 -3.79
C ASP A 668 14.89 15.27 -3.95
N VAL A 669 14.48 14.74 -5.09
CA VAL A 669 14.43 13.30 -5.36
C VAL A 669 15.52 12.89 -6.34
N HIS A 670 16.35 11.93 -5.94
CA HIS A 670 17.43 11.36 -6.75
C HIS A 670 17.20 9.87 -6.96
N ILE A 671 16.72 9.51 -8.15
CA ILE A 671 16.49 8.12 -8.54
C ILE A 671 17.81 7.56 -9.06
N MET A 672 18.31 6.49 -8.42
CA MET A 672 19.54 5.82 -8.84
C MET A 672 19.35 5.11 -10.19
N PRO A 673 20.29 5.27 -11.13
CA PRO A 673 20.23 4.54 -12.40
C PRO A 673 20.39 3.04 -12.15
N SER A 674 19.48 2.23 -12.72
CA SER A 674 19.52 0.78 -12.55
C SER A 674 19.03 0.05 -13.80
N GLN A 675 19.67 -1.10 -14.11
CA GLN A 675 19.24 -2.02 -15.15
C GLN A 675 18.46 -3.22 -14.59
N LEU A 676 18.41 -3.36 -13.28
CA LEU A 676 17.67 -4.43 -12.59
C LEU A 676 16.18 -4.28 -12.80
N PRO A 677 15.38 -5.36 -12.75
CA PRO A 677 13.92 -5.28 -12.73
C PRO A 677 13.40 -4.32 -11.64
N PRO A 678 12.25 -3.67 -11.85
CA PRO A 678 11.68 -2.76 -10.85
C PRO A 678 11.24 -3.51 -9.60
N THR A 679 11.44 -2.91 -8.41
CA THR A 679 10.97 -3.46 -7.14
C THR A 679 9.62 -2.87 -6.70
N GLY A 680 9.31 -1.65 -7.12
CA GLY A 680 8.21 -0.81 -6.61
C GLY A 680 8.72 0.18 -5.57
N ALA A 681 8.01 1.29 -5.39
CA ALA A 681 8.44 2.39 -4.51
C ALA A 681 7.28 3.05 -3.75
N GLY A 682 6.20 2.29 -3.48
CA GLY A 682 5.03 2.82 -2.78
C GLY A 682 5.26 3.07 -1.29
N GLU A 683 6.21 2.39 -0.66
CA GLU A 683 6.29 2.29 0.81
C GLU A 683 7.68 2.60 1.37
N PHE A 684 8.77 2.03 0.84
CA PHE A 684 10.09 2.03 1.49
C PHE A 684 10.72 3.41 1.69
N THR A 685 10.16 4.46 1.10
CA THR A 685 10.62 5.84 1.29
C THR A 685 9.98 6.55 2.50
N VAL A 686 9.02 5.92 3.21
CA VAL A 686 8.41 6.44 4.45
C VAL A 686 9.31 6.23 5.67
N PRO A 687 9.90 5.03 5.91
CA PRO A 687 10.61 4.72 7.15
C PRO A 687 11.76 5.68 7.53
N PRO A 688 12.60 6.20 6.62
CA PRO A 688 13.72 7.06 7.00
C PRO A 688 13.32 8.49 7.38
N VAL A 689 12.06 8.92 7.15
CA VAL A 689 11.63 10.32 7.39
C VAL A 689 11.73 10.68 8.87
N ALA A 690 11.10 9.90 9.74
CA ALA A 690 11.06 10.19 11.17
C ALA A 690 12.46 10.17 11.82
N PRO A 691 13.32 9.14 11.60
CA PRO A 691 14.64 9.14 12.22
C PRO A 691 15.56 10.24 11.67
N ALA A 692 15.53 10.55 10.36
CA ALA A 692 16.31 11.65 9.81
C ALA A 692 15.92 12.99 10.44
N LEU A 693 14.62 13.21 10.67
CA LEU A 693 14.13 14.40 11.39
C LEU A 693 14.58 14.41 12.85
N CYS A 694 14.44 13.30 13.57
CA CYS A 694 14.85 13.20 14.97
C CYS A 694 16.37 13.38 15.17
N ASN A 695 17.17 12.87 14.24
CA ASN A 695 18.62 13.05 14.21
C ASN A 695 18.99 14.52 13.94
N ALA A 696 18.24 15.23 13.09
CA ALA A 696 18.40 16.67 12.90
C ALA A 696 18.04 17.48 14.16
N ILE A 697 16.99 17.09 14.88
CA ILE A 697 16.61 17.68 16.16
C ILE A 697 17.72 17.48 17.19
N PHE A 698 18.30 16.28 17.26
CA PHE A 698 19.43 16.04 18.14
C PHE A 698 20.64 16.93 17.80
N ALA A 699 20.96 17.09 16.51
CA ALA A 699 22.02 18.01 16.08
C ALA A 699 21.73 19.47 16.49
N ALA A 700 20.46 19.87 16.53
CA ALA A 700 20.02 21.19 16.92
C ALA A 700 20.04 21.39 18.45
N THR A 701 19.57 20.41 19.21
CA THR A 701 19.21 20.58 20.64
C THR A 701 20.11 19.78 21.60
N GLY A 702 20.77 18.74 21.14
CA GLY A 702 21.46 17.75 21.98
C GLY A 702 20.51 16.75 22.67
N ARG A 703 19.20 16.82 22.39
CA ARG A 703 18.18 15.93 22.97
C ARG A 703 17.79 14.82 22.02
N ARG A 704 17.75 13.59 22.49
CA ARG A 704 17.29 12.44 21.73
C ARG A 704 15.78 12.32 21.79
N VAL A 705 15.12 12.33 20.63
CA VAL A 705 13.70 12.02 20.49
C VAL A 705 13.57 10.49 20.43
N ARG A 706 12.95 9.90 21.45
CA ARG A 706 12.76 8.44 21.56
C ARG A 706 11.29 8.03 21.60
N ARG A 707 10.37 9.01 21.51
CA ARG A 707 8.92 8.82 21.45
C ARG A 707 8.31 9.71 20.39
N LEU A 708 7.39 9.18 19.61
CA LEU A 708 6.61 9.95 18.65
C LEU A 708 5.15 10.13 19.14
N PRO A 709 4.44 11.18 18.67
CA PRO A 709 4.96 12.31 17.90
C PRO A 709 5.90 13.20 18.71
N ILE A 710 6.73 13.96 17.99
CA ILE A 710 7.69 14.92 18.55
C ILE A 710 6.94 15.99 19.35
N ARG A 711 7.43 16.32 20.52
CA ARG A 711 6.81 17.25 21.46
C ARG A 711 7.61 18.55 21.57
N ALA A 712 6.95 19.61 22.04
CA ALA A 712 7.61 20.89 22.27
C ALA A 712 8.79 20.77 23.26
N GLU A 713 8.74 19.85 24.23
CA GLU A 713 9.80 19.56 25.19
C GLU A 713 11.07 18.98 24.54
N ASP A 714 10.94 18.28 23.40
CA ASP A 714 12.07 17.73 22.65
C ASP A 714 12.88 18.82 21.92
N LEU A 715 12.31 20.04 21.78
CA LEU A 715 12.90 21.18 21.10
C LEU A 715 13.56 22.20 22.03
N ALA A 716 13.49 22.00 23.35
CA ALA A 716 13.98 22.93 24.36
C ALA A 716 15.50 22.84 24.61
#